data_3d7f28fbc9d028a9157b08bea0ee635d
#
_entry.id   3d7f28fbc9d028a9157b08bea0ee635d
#
_cell.length_a   1.000
_cell.length_b   1.000
_cell.length_c   1.000
_cell.angle_alpha   90.00
_cell.angle_beta   90.00
_cell.angle_gamma   90.00
#
_symmetry.space_group_name_H-M   'P 1'
#
loop_
_entity.id
_entity.type
_entity.pdbx_description
1 polymer ?
#
loop_
_entity_poly.entity_id
_entity_poly.type
_entity_poly.pdbx_seq_one_letter_code
_entity_poly.pdbx_strand_id
1 'polypeptide(L)'
;MKFGKLTSYAVKGQDIILDFEGKKAQIRVLTPKIVNVFYSEDGKRTASKAIEGDKAVPVSLKTDLGTDGLWIDTEEVSARVSDGFFVDFYDRDGAEVCGDYRGERKPLQRVSEETLRLLEEEGHSAAGPGQEHAFEVLKKQKASQHFYGLGDKTGFLDKRHYEYEMWNTDNPDPQVDSFKALYKSIPFLISLTDTHVYGLFLDNTFKSYFNMGQESEEYYWFGADGGDLDYYYIAGDSVGEVLRGYTYLTGTCPLPQKWTLGYHQSRWGYVTQEDMEEVASSMRKHDIPCDVLHFDIDYMQDYRVFTWNEGRYHGDPAAFLQKLSADGFKPVVINDPGVKKEEGYAVYDEGVEEGYFAKTPQGEVYINAVWPGDAAFPDFGNPAVRKWWGEKQKFLLDKGVRGIWNDMNEPASFHGPLPGDVVFTDEDRKTDHLEMHNVYGHLMAKAAYEGLKRLDGRRPFVITRACYAGSQKYATAWTGDNTSMWAHLQMAIPQLCNLGLSGMPFVGTDVGGFGADTTPELMARWVQVGCFSPLFRNHSAAGTRRQEPWQFGEEVTDIYRKYVKLRYRWIPYLYDLFYEEERTGAPIMRPLVFHYEKEEAARVCNDEFMLGSRILAAPVVEQGAVRRMVYLPQGVWYDYWTQEKITGPLWFVREAPLDCCPIYVKAGTILPVMEPQSYVGEKPLDALLLEVYPGEGSWDHYLDNGEDFAYREGRYHQYHFTVREDGRVSGEVVHAGYDKPYGRILARSAGQEAWKDVDCPGIPG
;
A
#
# COMPACT_ATOMS: atom_id res chain seq x y z
N MET A 1 7.06 -29.35 -10.03
CA MET A 1 8.52 -29.61 -9.80
C MET A 1 8.67 -30.86 -8.95
N LYS A 2 9.52 -31.85 -9.34
CA LYS A 2 9.68 -33.11 -8.56
C LYS A 2 11.13 -33.25 -8.09
N PHE A 3 11.31 -33.49 -6.78
CA PHE A 3 12.57 -33.82 -6.13
C PHE A 3 12.57 -35.28 -5.71
N GLY A 4 13.78 -35.90 -5.66
CA GLY A 4 13.99 -37.22 -5.12
C GLY A 4 14.31 -37.23 -3.63
N LYS A 5 15.18 -38.17 -3.21
CA LYS A 5 15.59 -38.25 -1.80
C LYS A 5 16.67 -37.23 -1.47
N LEU A 6 16.66 -36.73 -0.26
CA LEU A 6 17.75 -35.92 0.30
C LEU A 6 18.96 -36.82 0.53
N THR A 7 20.02 -36.64 -0.25
CA THR A 7 21.23 -37.50 -0.25
C THR A 7 22.34 -36.94 0.64
N SER A 8 22.48 -35.61 0.68
CA SER A 8 23.49 -34.96 1.52
C SER A 8 23.13 -33.47 1.75
N TYR A 9 23.79 -32.86 2.73
CA TYR A 9 23.74 -31.44 2.95
C TYR A 9 25.09 -30.86 3.38
N ALA A 10 25.28 -29.56 3.18
CA ALA A 10 26.45 -28.82 3.63
C ALA A 10 26.06 -27.49 4.24
N VAL A 11 26.61 -27.17 5.39
CA VAL A 11 26.37 -25.91 6.10
C VAL A 11 27.50 -24.94 5.79
N LYS A 12 27.18 -23.75 5.30
CA LYS A 12 28.10 -22.64 5.02
C LYS A 12 27.61 -21.37 5.69
N GLY A 13 28.00 -21.16 6.94
CA GLY A 13 27.44 -20.08 7.75
C GLY A 13 25.96 -20.33 8.03
N GLN A 14 25.10 -19.46 7.50
CA GLN A 14 23.64 -19.57 7.63
C GLN A 14 22.96 -20.15 6.39
N ASP A 15 23.76 -20.57 5.38
CA ASP A 15 23.29 -21.23 4.18
C ASP A 15 23.43 -22.75 4.32
N ILE A 16 22.35 -23.46 4.16
CA ILE A 16 22.29 -24.93 4.16
C ILE A 16 22.01 -25.38 2.73
N ILE A 17 23.04 -25.91 2.06
CA ILE A 17 22.93 -26.43 0.71
C ILE A 17 22.51 -27.88 0.78
N LEU A 18 21.46 -28.25 0.07
CA LEU A 18 20.80 -29.54 0.05
C LEU A 18 21.01 -30.21 -1.29
N ASP A 19 21.32 -31.53 -1.32
CA ASP A 19 21.41 -32.30 -2.53
C ASP A 19 20.32 -33.38 -2.59
N PHE A 20 19.48 -33.33 -3.63
CA PHE A 20 18.37 -34.24 -3.87
C PHE A 20 18.62 -35.03 -5.19
N GLU A 21 19.46 -36.06 -5.12
CA GLU A 21 19.75 -36.90 -6.30
C GLU A 21 20.21 -36.10 -7.53
N GLY A 22 21.04 -35.07 -7.30
CA GLY A 22 21.61 -34.20 -8.34
C GLY A 22 20.92 -32.84 -8.50
N LYS A 23 19.75 -32.61 -7.87
CA LYS A 23 19.16 -31.28 -7.76
C LYS A 23 19.62 -30.62 -6.48
N LYS A 24 20.04 -29.36 -6.56
CA LYS A 24 20.50 -28.58 -5.40
C LYS A 24 19.49 -27.53 -5.00
N ALA A 25 19.06 -27.56 -3.75
CA ALA A 25 18.23 -26.55 -3.14
C ALA A 25 18.99 -25.89 -1.97
N GLN A 26 18.44 -24.82 -1.43
CA GLN A 26 19.04 -24.07 -0.33
C GLN A 26 17.97 -23.67 0.70
N ILE A 27 18.34 -23.81 1.96
CA ILE A 27 17.66 -23.10 3.07
C ILE A 27 18.65 -22.06 3.59
N ARG A 28 18.20 -20.81 3.71
CA ARG A 28 18.98 -19.74 4.31
C ARG A 28 18.24 -19.18 5.53
N VAL A 29 18.91 -19.16 6.67
CA VAL A 29 18.36 -18.54 7.88
C VAL A 29 18.86 -17.09 7.94
N LEU A 30 17.96 -16.13 7.83
CA LEU A 30 18.31 -14.70 7.85
C LEU A 30 18.34 -14.14 9.27
N THR A 31 17.33 -14.50 10.06
CA THR A 31 17.20 -14.11 11.46
C THR A 31 16.64 -15.31 12.23
N PRO A 32 16.58 -15.30 13.59
CA PRO A 32 15.94 -16.39 14.31
C PRO A 32 14.50 -16.70 13.91
N LYS A 33 13.79 -15.70 13.31
CA LYS A 33 12.37 -15.78 12.91
C LYS A 33 12.14 -15.81 11.39
N ILE A 34 13.19 -15.62 10.56
CA ILE A 34 13.03 -15.54 9.09
C ILE A 34 13.92 -16.58 8.42
N VAL A 35 13.27 -17.46 7.67
CA VAL A 35 13.92 -18.54 6.92
C VAL A 35 13.53 -18.45 5.45
N ASN A 36 14.51 -18.48 4.58
CA ASN A 36 14.31 -18.49 3.14
C ASN A 36 14.45 -19.91 2.59
N VAL A 37 13.59 -20.27 1.65
CA VAL A 37 13.58 -21.52 0.90
C VAL A 37 13.82 -21.21 -0.57
N PHE A 38 14.85 -21.77 -1.14
CA PHE A 38 15.29 -21.42 -2.49
C PHE A 38 15.61 -22.64 -3.34
N TYR A 39 15.19 -22.58 -4.61
CA TYR A 39 15.63 -23.46 -5.68
C TYR A 39 15.59 -22.73 -7.02
N SER A 40 16.65 -22.92 -7.82
CA SER A 40 16.69 -22.59 -9.25
C SER A 40 17.34 -23.72 -10.03
N GLU A 41 17.03 -23.84 -11.32
CA GLU A 41 17.57 -24.93 -12.16
C GLU A 41 19.07 -24.80 -12.37
N ASP A 42 19.60 -23.58 -12.50
CA ASP A 42 21.02 -23.31 -12.70
C ASP A 42 21.80 -23.09 -11.39
N GLY A 43 21.13 -23.12 -10.26
CA GLY A 43 21.70 -22.90 -8.92
C GLY A 43 22.07 -21.45 -8.63
N LYS A 44 21.67 -20.48 -9.47
CA LYS A 44 21.90 -19.06 -9.28
C LYS A 44 20.62 -18.37 -8.86
N ARG A 45 20.73 -17.41 -7.96
CA ARG A 45 19.61 -16.60 -7.49
C ARG A 45 19.47 -15.34 -8.34
N THR A 46 18.28 -15.09 -8.84
CA THR A 46 17.92 -13.80 -9.43
C THR A 46 17.90 -12.71 -8.35
N ALA A 47 18.42 -11.53 -8.66
CA ALA A 47 18.43 -10.42 -7.70
C ALA A 47 17.01 -9.95 -7.38
N SER A 48 16.66 -9.91 -6.09
CA SER A 48 15.36 -9.41 -5.63
C SER A 48 15.11 -7.98 -6.07
N LYS A 49 13.86 -7.69 -6.44
CA LYS A 49 13.39 -6.31 -6.67
C LYS A 49 12.79 -5.70 -5.40
N ALA A 50 12.33 -6.54 -4.49
CA ALA A 50 11.72 -6.12 -3.22
C ALA A 50 12.77 -5.89 -2.11
N ILE A 51 13.78 -6.77 -2.03
CA ILE A 51 14.76 -6.80 -0.94
C ILE A 51 16.06 -6.16 -1.40
N GLU A 52 16.52 -5.14 -0.68
CA GLU A 52 17.78 -4.45 -0.95
C GLU A 52 18.84 -4.83 0.09
N GLY A 53 20.02 -5.23 -0.39
CA GLY A 53 21.13 -5.61 0.45
C GLY A 53 20.96 -6.95 1.16
N ASP A 54 21.96 -7.34 1.94
CA ASP A 54 21.90 -8.57 2.76
C ASP A 54 21.16 -8.29 4.07
N LYS A 55 20.13 -9.07 4.36
CA LYS A 55 19.30 -8.96 5.57
C LYS A 55 19.67 -9.98 6.65
N ALA A 56 20.69 -10.79 6.42
CA ALA A 56 21.10 -11.78 7.41
C ALA A 56 21.77 -11.11 8.63
N VAL A 57 21.39 -11.56 9.81
CA VAL A 57 22.06 -11.25 11.07
C VAL A 57 22.67 -12.54 11.63
N PRO A 58 23.73 -12.50 12.45
CA PRO A 58 24.29 -13.69 13.04
C PRO A 58 23.25 -14.49 13.84
N VAL A 59 23.07 -15.77 13.49
CA VAL A 59 22.14 -16.70 14.15
C VAL A 59 22.91 -17.95 14.60
N SER A 60 22.62 -18.43 15.80
CA SER A 60 23.09 -19.74 16.26
C SER A 60 22.24 -20.82 15.62
N LEU A 61 22.85 -21.65 14.77
CA LEU A 61 22.18 -22.74 14.07
C LEU A 61 22.59 -24.09 14.63
N LYS A 62 21.63 -25.01 14.74
CA LYS A 62 21.89 -26.44 14.89
C LYS A 62 21.27 -27.18 13.72
N THR A 63 21.99 -28.19 13.23
CA THR A 63 21.48 -29.07 12.17
C THR A 63 21.62 -30.51 12.63
N ASP A 64 20.57 -31.31 12.44
CA ASP A 64 20.53 -32.72 12.77
C ASP A 64 19.81 -33.52 11.67
N LEU A 65 20.48 -34.52 11.10
CA LEU A 65 19.89 -35.39 10.09
C LEU A 65 19.30 -36.63 10.78
N GLY A 66 18.00 -36.57 11.04
CA GLY A 66 17.22 -37.68 11.56
C GLY A 66 16.70 -38.64 10.50
N THR A 67 15.90 -39.60 10.93
CA THR A 67 15.24 -40.58 10.04
C THR A 67 14.08 -39.99 9.24
N ASP A 68 13.56 -38.84 9.66
CA ASP A 68 12.39 -38.13 9.10
C ASP A 68 12.75 -36.86 8.33
N GLY A 69 14.06 -36.57 8.19
CA GLY A 69 14.58 -35.43 7.46
C GLY A 69 15.69 -34.68 8.19
N LEU A 70 16.12 -33.58 7.58
CA LEU A 70 17.10 -32.66 8.13
C LEU A 70 16.38 -31.58 8.96
N TRP A 71 16.70 -31.51 10.24
CA TRP A 71 16.26 -30.46 11.14
C TRP A 71 17.26 -29.30 11.15
N ILE A 72 16.75 -28.08 11.11
CA ILE A 72 17.50 -26.83 11.13
C ILE A 72 16.86 -25.96 12.21
N ASP A 73 17.55 -25.82 13.33
CA ASP A 73 17.01 -25.16 14.52
C ASP A 73 17.67 -23.80 14.73
N THR A 74 16.84 -22.81 15.00
CA THR A 74 17.19 -21.52 15.61
C THR A 74 16.71 -21.47 17.06
N GLU A 75 16.84 -20.33 17.72
CA GLU A 75 16.22 -20.09 19.06
C GLU A 75 14.70 -19.89 19.00
N GLU A 76 14.12 -19.61 17.83
CA GLU A 76 12.69 -19.26 17.67
C GLU A 76 11.93 -20.22 16.74
N VAL A 77 12.60 -20.78 15.73
CA VAL A 77 11.98 -21.59 14.67
C VAL A 77 12.81 -22.82 14.39
N SER A 78 12.15 -23.96 14.19
CA SER A 78 12.75 -25.16 13.60
C SER A 78 12.17 -25.39 12.21
N ALA A 79 13.04 -25.64 11.21
CA ALA A 79 12.64 -26.08 9.89
C ALA A 79 13.03 -27.54 9.68
N ARG A 80 12.11 -28.37 9.19
CA ARG A 80 12.42 -29.74 8.79
C ARG A 80 12.33 -29.90 7.28
N VAL A 81 13.41 -30.35 6.67
CA VAL A 81 13.47 -30.64 5.24
C VAL A 81 13.49 -32.14 5.03
N SER A 82 12.52 -32.67 4.27
CA SER A 82 12.40 -34.10 4.00
C SER A 82 12.51 -34.42 2.50
N ASP A 83 12.54 -35.71 2.16
CA ASP A 83 12.51 -36.21 0.78
C ASP A 83 11.41 -35.52 -0.03
N GLY A 84 11.67 -35.24 -1.31
CA GLY A 84 10.75 -34.50 -2.16
C GLY A 84 10.84 -32.98 -2.01
N PHE A 85 11.79 -32.48 -1.22
CA PHE A 85 11.97 -31.07 -0.87
C PHE A 85 10.74 -30.47 -0.20
N PHE A 86 10.13 -31.23 0.72
CA PHE A 86 9.09 -30.70 1.60
C PHE A 86 9.74 -29.98 2.78
N VAL A 87 9.19 -28.79 3.13
CA VAL A 87 9.70 -27.94 4.19
C VAL A 87 8.58 -27.63 5.18
N ASP A 88 8.73 -28.17 6.40
CA ASP A 88 7.80 -27.91 7.52
C ASP A 88 8.45 -26.98 8.53
N PHE A 89 7.68 -26.05 9.06
CA PHE A 89 8.12 -25.11 10.10
C PHE A 89 7.40 -25.38 11.41
N TYR A 90 8.17 -25.32 12.48
CA TYR A 90 7.74 -25.58 13.86
C TYR A 90 8.10 -24.39 14.74
N ASP A 91 7.33 -24.16 15.80
CA ASP A 91 7.69 -23.22 16.84
C ASP A 91 8.79 -23.79 17.76
N ARG A 92 9.24 -22.97 18.73
CA ARG A 92 10.24 -23.37 19.73
C ARG A 92 9.80 -24.51 20.67
N ASP A 93 8.49 -24.74 20.78
CA ASP A 93 7.92 -25.81 21.61
C ASP A 93 7.70 -27.11 20.81
N GLY A 94 8.04 -27.10 19.51
CA GLY A 94 7.96 -28.24 18.59
C GLY A 94 6.58 -28.47 17.99
N ALA A 95 5.67 -27.51 18.08
CA ALA A 95 4.38 -27.59 17.40
C ALA A 95 4.49 -27.19 15.91
N GLU A 96 3.89 -27.98 15.01
CA GLU A 96 3.87 -27.67 13.58
C GLU A 96 3.03 -26.40 13.31
N VAL A 97 3.68 -25.35 12.80
CA VAL A 97 3.07 -24.09 12.46
C VAL A 97 2.63 -24.05 10.99
N CYS A 98 3.55 -24.37 10.08
CA CYS A 98 3.33 -24.33 8.63
C CYS A 98 3.99 -25.55 7.98
N GLY A 99 3.22 -26.58 7.66
CA GLY A 99 3.72 -27.81 7.04
C GLY A 99 3.35 -27.90 5.56
N ASP A 100 4.21 -28.54 4.77
CA ASP A 100 3.91 -28.86 3.38
C ASP A 100 2.85 -29.98 3.27
N TYR A 101 1.88 -29.81 2.39
CA TYR A 101 0.90 -30.85 2.06
C TYR A 101 1.55 -31.87 1.10
N ARG A 102 1.47 -33.14 1.44
CA ARG A 102 2.15 -34.21 0.73
C ARG A 102 1.25 -34.98 -0.23
N GLY A 103 -0.01 -34.53 -0.37
CA GLY A 103 -0.95 -35.03 -1.37
C GLY A 103 -0.76 -34.34 -2.72
N GLU A 104 -1.52 -34.81 -3.70
CA GLU A 104 -1.59 -34.19 -5.02
C GLU A 104 -2.58 -33.04 -5.01
N ARG A 105 -2.31 -31.99 -5.78
CA ARG A 105 -3.24 -30.90 -6.04
C ARG A 105 -4.45 -31.43 -6.80
N LYS A 106 -5.63 -30.97 -6.42
CA LYS A 106 -6.91 -31.32 -7.04
C LYS A 106 -7.59 -30.04 -7.55
N PRO A 107 -7.21 -29.52 -8.75
CA PRO A 107 -7.79 -28.32 -9.29
C PRO A 107 -9.31 -28.44 -9.42
N LEU A 108 -10.02 -27.35 -9.13
CA LEU A 108 -11.48 -27.31 -9.33
C LEU A 108 -11.81 -27.48 -10.81
N GLN A 109 -12.53 -28.52 -11.11
CA GLN A 109 -13.12 -28.71 -12.45
C GLN A 109 -14.32 -27.77 -12.59
N ARG A 110 -14.11 -26.59 -13.18
CA ARG A 110 -15.16 -25.56 -13.35
C ARG A 110 -16.18 -25.93 -14.41
N VAL A 111 -15.86 -26.87 -15.30
CA VAL A 111 -16.70 -27.31 -16.41
C VAL A 111 -16.73 -28.84 -16.43
N SER A 112 -17.92 -29.44 -16.56
CA SER A 112 -18.01 -30.89 -16.63
C SER A 112 -17.32 -31.43 -17.89
N GLU A 113 -16.83 -32.68 -17.85
CA GLU A 113 -16.24 -33.35 -19.02
C GLU A 113 -17.18 -33.35 -20.24
N GLU A 114 -18.49 -33.43 -20.01
CA GLU A 114 -19.52 -33.39 -21.05
C GLU A 114 -19.57 -31.98 -21.69
N THR A 115 -19.53 -30.94 -20.89
CA THR A 115 -19.49 -29.55 -21.40
C THR A 115 -18.16 -29.25 -22.12
N LEU A 116 -17.05 -29.79 -21.67
CA LEU A 116 -15.75 -29.67 -22.37
C LEU A 116 -15.83 -30.31 -23.76
N ARG A 117 -16.41 -31.52 -23.87
CA ARG A 117 -16.62 -32.18 -25.17
C ARG A 117 -17.51 -31.36 -26.11
N LEU A 118 -18.59 -30.80 -25.61
CA LEU A 118 -19.50 -29.96 -26.41
C LEU A 118 -18.79 -28.69 -26.92
N LEU A 119 -17.97 -28.07 -26.08
CA LEU A 119 -17.17 -26.91 -26.47
C LEU A 119 -16.11 -27.26 -27.52
N GLU A 120 -15.43 -28.42 -27.38
CA GLU A 120 -14.48 -28.91 -28.37
C GLU A 120 -15.15 -29.27 -29.72
N GLU A 121 -16.34 -29.88 -29.68
CA GLU A 121 -17.16 -30.20 -30.88
C GLU A 121 -17.61 -28.92 -31.63
N GLU A 122 -17.83 -27.83 -30.90
CA GLU A 122 -18.21 -26.50 -31.46
C GLU A 122 -16.99 -25.69 -31.90
N GLY A 123 -15.75 -26.22 -31.76
CA GLY A 123 -14.52 -25.57 -32.17
C GLY A 123 -14.03 -24.51 -31.19
N HIS A 124 -14.59 -24.47 -30.00
CA HIS A 124 -14.08 -23.67 -28.90
C HIS A 124 -12.91 -24.42 -28.22
N SER A 125 -11.76 -23.77 -28.10
CA SER A 125 -10.67 -24.30 -27.29
C SER A 125 -11.14 -24.35 -25.84
N ALA A 126 -11.46 -25.53 -25.35
CA ALA A 126 -11.64 -25.73 -23.93
C ALA A 126 -10.30 -25.37 -23.25
N ALA A 127 -10.34 -24.54 -22.25
CA ALA A 127 -9.19 -24.37 -21.39
C ALA A 127 -8.87 -25.77 -20.81
N GLY A 128 -7.74 -26.34 -21.24
CA GLY A 128 -7.31 -27.68 -20.84
C GLY A 128 -7.18 -27.80 -19.32
N PRO A 129 -7.00 -29.02 -18.79
CA PRO A 129 -6.80 -29.23 -17.37
C PRO A 129 -5.54 -28.47 -16.92
N GLY A 130 -5.76 -27.49 -16.05
CA GLY A 130 -4.78 -26.70 -15.29
C GLY A 130 -3.53 -26.25 -16.06
N GLN A 131 -3.33 -24.95 -16.16
CA GLN A 131 -2.06 -24.39 -16.62
C GLN A 131 -0.94 -25.01 -15.79
N GLU A 132 0.07 -25.63 -16.45
CA GLU A 132 1.27 -26.13 -15.76
C GLU A 132 2.11 -24.94 -15.33
N HIS A 133 2.21 -24.70 -14.01
CA HIS A 133 3.11 -23.72 -13.45
C HIS A 133 4.55 -24.26 -13.41
N ALA A 134 5.54 -23.38 -13.46
CA ALA A 134 6.95 -23.75 -13.30
C ALA A 134 7.18 -24.45 -11.95
N PHE A 135 6.50 -23.97 -10.91
CA PHE A 135 6.45 -24.62 -9.61
C PHE A 135 5.15 -24.32 -8.86
N GLU A 136 4.80 -25.21 -7.93
CA GLU A 136 3.71 -25.06 -6.97
C GLU A 136 4.20 -25.53 -5.60
N VAL A 137 3.82 -24.81 -4.55
CA VAL A 137 4.06 -25.16 -3.15
C VAL A 137 2.70 -25.30 -2.47
N LEU A 138 2.39 -26.51 -2.03
CA LEU A 138 1.15 -26.80 -1.32
C LEU A 138 1.42 -26.84 0.19
N LYS A 139 0.66 -26.10 0.97
CA LYS A 139 0.74 -26.06 2.43
C LYS A 139 -0.52 -26.67 3.05
N LYS A 140 -0.37 -27.37 4.16
CA LYS A 140 -1.52 -27.89 4.92
C LYS A 140 -2.40 -26.74 5.40
N GLN A 141 -3.71 -26.87 5.28
CA GLN A 141 -4.68 -25.91 5.78
C GLN A 141 -5.36 -26.42 7.06
N LYS A 142 -5.50 -25.53 8.04
CA LYS A 142 -6.22 -25.79 9.29
C LYS A 142 -7.65 -25.25 9.21
N ALA A 143 -8.60 -25.87 9.91
CA ALA A 143 -10.01 -25.48 9.86
C ALA A 143 -10.27 -24.02 10.29
N SER A 144 -9.53 -23.52 11.29
CA SER A 144 -9.64 -22.15 11.82
C SER A 144 -8.64 -21.17 11.20
N GLN A 145 -8.16 -21.44 9.99
CA GLN A 145 -7.12 -20.60 9.35
C GLN A 145 -7.72 -19.45 8.59
N HIS A 146 -7.23 -18.25 8.84
CA HIS A 146 -7.55 -17.01 8.17
C HIS A 146 -6.35 -16.53 7.38
N PHE A 147 -6.60 -15.79 6.28
CA PHE A 147 -5.57 -15.31 5.39
C PHE A 147 -5.74 -13.81 5.11
N TYR A 148 -4.65 -13.04 5.19
CA TYR A 148 -4.65 -11.59 4.95
C TYR A 148 -3.48 -11.19 4.05
N GLY A 149 -3.49 -9.96 3.58
CA GLY A 149 -2.42 -9.43 2.73
C GLY A 149 -2.72 -9.58 1.25
N LEU A 150 -1.73 -10.01 0.46
CA LEU A 150 -1.78 -10.14 -1.01
C LEU A 150 -2.01 -8.81 -1.76
N GLY A 151 -1.82 -7.68 -1.08
CA GLY A 151 -1.91 -6.35 -1.69
C GLY A 151 -3.33 -5.95 -2.08
N ASP A 152 -3.46 -5.43 -3.30
CA ASP A 152 -4.69 -4.89 -3.87
C ASP A 152 -5.52 -6.01 -4.51
N LYS A 153 -6.50 -6.50 -3.78
CA LYS A 153 -7.36 -7.61 -4.22
C LYS A 153 -8.82 -7.35 -3.83
N THR A 154 -9.74 -7.84 -4.64
CA THR A 154 -11.20 -7.81 -4.37
C THR A 154 -11.58 -8.67 -3.17
N GLY A 155 -12.85 -8.66 -2.80
CA GLY A 155 -13.42 -9.53 -1.78
C GLY A 155 -13.24 -9.02 -0.34
N PHE A 156 -13.49 -9.90 0.60
CA PHE A 156 -13.48 -9.59 2.03
C PHE A 156 -12.06 -9.42 2.59
N LEU A 157 -11.97 -8.99 3.85
CA LEU A 157 -10.70 -8.83 4.56
C LEU A 157 -9.97 -10.16 4.67
N ASP A 158 -10.64 -11.20 5.16
CA ASP A 158 -10.14 -12.58 5.18
C ASP A 158 -10.20 -13.16 3.77
N LYS A 159 -9.06 -13.59 3.26
CA LYS A 159 -8.90 -14.13 1.92
C LYS A 159 -9.12 -15.63 1.83
N ARG A 160 -9.59 -16.29 2.88
CA ARG A 160 -9.96 -17.71 2.84
C ARG A 160 -11.01 -17.95 1.75
N HIS A 161 -10.86 -19.04 1.01
CA HIS A 161 -11.67 -19.45 -0.14
C HIS A 161 -11.57 -18.58 -1.39
N TYR A 162 -10.62 -17.65 -1.44
CA TYR A 162 -10.29 -16.89 -2.65
C TYR A 162 -9.06 -17.47 -3.35
N GLU A 163 -8.98 -17.17 -4.65
CA GLU A 163 -7.81 -17.40 -5.48
C GLU A 163 -7.45 -16.10 -6.20
N TYR A 164 -6.18 -15.72 -6.18
CA TYR A 164 -5.71 -14.50 -6.83
C TYR A 164 -4.47 -14.74 -7.69
N GLU A 165 -4.33 -13.85 -8.68
CA GLU A 165 -3.17 -13.77 -9.56
C GLU A 165 -2.37 -12.51 -9.21
N MET A 166 -1.05 -12.65 -9.23
CA MET A 166 -0.11 -11.54 -9.18
C MET A 166 0.30 -11.23 -10.62
N TRP A 167 -0.44 -10.32 -11.22
CA TRP A 167 -0.20 -9.80 -12.56
C TRP A 167 -0.83 -8.42 -12.63
N ASN A 168 -0.01 -7.38 -12.68
CA ASN A 168 -0.48 -6.00 -12.69
C ASN A 168 -1.41 -5.78 -13.88
N THR A 169 -2.68 -5.51 -13.60
CA THR A 169 -3.72 -5.49 -14.63
C THR A 169 -4.47 -4.18 -14.58
N ASP A 170 -4.48 -3.44 -15.68
CA ASP A 170 -5.38 -2.30 -15.89
C ASP A 170 -6.81 -2.84 -16.05
N ASN A 171 -7.68 -2.46 -15.13
CA ASN A 171 -9.05 -2.93 -15.11
C ASN A 171 -10.02 -1.76 -14.85
N PRO A 172 -10.46 -1.07 -15.92
CA PRO A 172 -11.38 0.05 -15.82
C PRO A 172 -12.84 -0.35 -15.59
N ASP A 173 -13.16 -1.64 -15.71
CA ASP A 173 -14.51 -2.14 -15.48
C ASP A 173 -14.83 -2.18 -13.97
N PRO A 174 -16.15 -2.16 -13.60
CA PRO A 174 -16.53 -2.32 -12.20
C PRO A 174 -15.93 -3.59 -11.59
N GLN A 175 -15.13 -3.42 -10.55
CA GLN A 175 -14.40 -4.50 -9.90
C GLN A 175 -15.35 -5.38 -9.09
N VAL A 176 -15.28 -6.68 -9.31
CA VAL A 176 -16.10 -7.70 -8.64
C VAL A 176 -15.22 -8.83 -8.12
N ASP A 177 -15.74 -9.66 -7.21
CA ASP A 177 -14.99 -10.73 -6.54
C ASP A 177 -14.38 -11.78 -7.49
N SER A 178 -14.91 -11.90 -8.72
CA SER A 178 -14.34 -12.79 -9.73
C SER A 178 -13.04 -12.27 -10.37
N PHE A 179 -12.71 -11.00 -10.20
CA PHE A 179 -11.43 -10.47 -10.68
C PHE A 179 -10.29 -10.94 -9.79
N LYS A 180 -9.42 -11.75 -10.36
CA LYS A 180 -8.29 -12.35 -9.66
C LYS A 180 -7.07 -11.45 -9.59
N ALA A 181 -6.95 -10.49 -10.52
CA ALA A 181 -5.86 -9.55 -10.62
C ALA A 181 -6.38 -8.11 -10.68
N LEU A 182 -5.68 -7.20 -10.05
CA LEU A 182 -5.83 -5.75 -10.12
C LEU A 182 -4.45 -5.11 -10.40
N TYR A 183 -4.34 -3.82 -10.22
CA TYR A 183 -3.17 -3.00 -10.61
C TYR A 183 -1.85 -3.36 -9.89
N LYS A 184 -1.88 -4.15 -8.81
CA LYS A 184 -0.72 -4.36 -7.93
C LYS A 184 -0.47 -5.83 -7.63
N SER A 185 0.82 -6.19 -7.59
CA SER A 185 1.29 -7.53 -7.27
C SER A 185 2.20 -7.50 -6.03
N ILE A 186 1.65 -7.89 -4.89
CA ILE A 186 2.40 -7.99 -3.63
C ILE A 186 2.23 -9.43 -3.10
N PRO A 187 3.11 -10.36 -3.46
CA PRO A 187 2.97 -11.79 -3.16
C PRO A 187 3.36 -12.12 -1.71
N PHE A 188 2.74 -11.44 -0.75
CA PHE A 188 2.92 -11.61 0.69
C PHE A 188 1.60 -11.95 1.36
N LEU A 189 1.57 -13.12 1.99
CA LEU A 189 0.43 -13.70 2.69
C LEU A 189 0.70 -13.77 4.18
N ILE A 190 -0.24 -13.30 5.01
CA ILE A 190 -0.27 -13.53 6.46
C ILE A 190 -1.30 -14.61 6.73
N SER A 191 -0.89 -15.63 7.47
CA SER A 191 -1.75 -16.70 7.93
C SER A 191 -1.93 -16.64 9.43
N LEU A 192 -3.17 -16.67 9.90
CA LEU A 192 -3.55 -16.65 11.30
C LEU A 192 -4.42 -17.88 11.64
N THR A 193 -4.06 -18.58 12.70
CA THR A 193 -4.87 -19.65 13.30
C THR A 193 -5.18 -19.30 14.76
N ASP A 194 -5.87 -20.16 15.47
CA ASP A 194 -6.15 -19.95 16.90
C ASP A 194 -4.89 -19.90 17.76
N THR A 195 -3.79 -20.49 17.29
CA THR A 195 -2.57 -20.69 18.07
C THR A 195 -1.34 -20.02 17.48
N HIS A 196 -1.29 -19.78 16.17
CA HIS A 196 -0.09 -19.31 15.49
C HIS A 196 -0.42 -18.26 14.42
N VAL A 197 0.53 -17.38 14.19
CA VAL A 197 0.55 -16.47 13.06
C VAL A 197 1.91 -16.53 12.36
N TYR A 198 1.91 -16.48 11.04
CA TYR A 198 3.13 -16.46 10.23
C TYR A 198 2.91 -15.78 8.89
N GLY A 199 3.98 -15.38 8.24
CA GLY A 199 3.97 -14.82 6.90
C GLY A 199 4.67 -15.72 5.88
N LEU A 200 4.18 -15.68 4.64
CA LEU A 200 4.85 -16.25 3.47
C LEU A 200 5.01 -15.17 2.42
N PHE A 201 6.25 -14.88 2.04
CA PHE A 201 6.56 -13.93 0.97
C PHE A 201 7.23 -14.69 -0.19
N LEU A 202 6.59 -14.68 -1.36
CA LEU A 202 7.15 -15.25 -2.60
C LEU A 202 7.91 -14.14 -3.35
N ASP A 203 9.22 -14.19 -3.34
CA ASP A 203 10.09 -13.24 -4.04
C ASP A 203 10.31 -13.66 -5.49
N ASN A 204 9.27 -13.53 -6.30
CA ASN A 204 9.25 -13.92 -7.70
C ASN A 204 8.44 -12.90 -8.51
N THR A 205 9.00 -12.37 -9.58
CA THR A 205 8.43 -11.28 -10.39
C THR A 205 7.51 -11.75 -11.51
N PHE A 206 7.56 -13.03 -11.87
CA PHE A 206 6.68 -13.62 -12.88
C PHE A 206 5.23 -13.64 -12.42
N LYS A 207 4.33 -13.94 -13.33
CA LYS A 207 2.93 -14.20 -12.98
C LYS A 207 2.87 -15.31 -11.93
N SER A 208 2.28 -15.01 -10.80
CA SER A 208 2.17 -15.96 -9.69
C SER A 208 0.74 -16.04 -9.16
N TYR A 209 0.46 -17.08 -8.41
CA TYR A 209 -0.89 -17.48 -7.99
C TYR A 209 -0.90 -17.80 -6.50
N PHE A 210 -2.02 -17.45 -5.87
CA PHE A 210 -2.32 -17.78 -4.48
C PHE A 210 -3.73 -18.30 -4.37
N ASN A 211 -3.90 -19.54 -3.92
CA ASN A 211 -5.19 -20.17 -3.68
C ASN A 211 -5.31 -20.50 -2.19
N MET A 212 -6.15 -19.75 -1.48
CA MET A 212 -6.31 -19.86 -0.03
C MET A 212 -7.44 -20.82 0.34
N GLY A 213 -7.35 -22.08 -0.14
CA GLY A 213 -8.32 -23.12 0.15
C GLY A 213 -9.60 -23.02 -0.69
N GLN A 214 -9.57 -22.35 -1.85
CA GLN A 214 -10.70 -22.39 -2.77
C GLN A 214 -10.88 -23.78 -3.40
N GLU A 215 -9.78 -24.47 -3.68
CA GLU A 215 -9.79 -25.81 -4.29
C GLU A 215 -10.06 -26.92 -3.26
N SER A 216 -9.56 -26.76 -2.03
CA SER A 216 -9.59 -27.81 -1.01
C SER A 216 -9.55 -27.22 0.41
N GLU A 217 -10.20 -27.87 1.35
CA GLU A 217 -10.07 -27.57 2.77
C GLU A 217 -8.82 -28.20 3.42
N GLU A 218 -8.09 -29.08 2.69
CA GLU A 218 -6.91 -29.77 3.20
C GLU A 218 -5.62 -28.97 2.99
N TYR A 219 -5.60 -28.09 1.96
CA TYR A 219 -4.42 -27.33 1.60
C TYR A 219 -4.79 -25.97 1.00
N TYR A 220 -3.84 -25.05 1.12
CA TYR A 220 -3.73 -23.85 0.29
C TYR A 220 -2.41 -23.93 -0.49
N TRP A 221 -2.29 -23.16 -1.57
CA TRP A 221 -1.08 -23.22 -2.39
C TRP A 221 -0.72 -21.87 -3.03
N PHE A 222 0.55 -21.75 -3.37
CA PHE A 222 1.07 -20.68 -4.22
C PHE A 222 2.05 -21.25 -5.25
N GLY A 223 2.21 -20.55 -6.38
CA GLY A 223 3.08 -20.97 -7.47
C GLY A 223 3.30 -19.86 -8.48
N ALA A 224 4.16 -20.08 -9.47
CA ALA A 224 4.45 -19.12 -10.52
C ALA A 224 4.66 -19.80 -11.88
N ASP A 225 4.46 -19.02 -12.97
CA ASP A 225 4.64 -19.51 -14.36
C ASP A 225 6.11 -19.53 -14.80
N GLY A 226 7.00 -18.90 -14.04
CA GLY A 226 8.43 -18.83 -14.33
C GLY A 226 9.25 -18.40 -13.14
N GLY A 227 10.55 -18.20 -13.36
CA GLY A 227 11.48 -17.75 -12.34
C GLY A 227 11.85 -18.81 -11.29
N ASP A 228 12.50 -18.36 -10.23
CA ASP A 228 12.99 -19.19 -9.15
C ASP A 228 11.90 -19.50 -8.12
N LEU A 229 11.96 -20.68 -7.49
CA LEU A 229 11.28 -20.91 -6.21
C LEU A 229 12.08 -20.20 -5.13
N ASP A 230 11.63 -19.01 -4.74
CA ASP A 230 12.27 -18.18 -3.72
C ASP A 230 11.21 -17.62 -2.78
N TYR A 231 11.04 -18.22 -1.61
CA TYR A 231 10.08 -17.70 -0.66
C TYR A 231 10.65 -17.63 0.76
N TYR A 232 10.09 -16.72 1.53
CA TYR A 232 10.45 -16.46 2.92
C TYR A 232 9.31 -16.90 3.84
N TYR A 233 9.65 -17.71 4.83
CA TYR A 233 8.82 -17.95 6.00
C TYR A 233 9.19 -16.96 7.09
N ILE A 234 8.19 -16.30 7.66
CA ILE A 234 8.34 -15.26 8.69
C ILE A 234 7.51 -15.64 9.88
N ALA A 235 8.15 -16.00 10.99
CA ALA A 235 7.48 -16.28 12.26
C ALA A 235 7.16 -14.99 13.02
N GLY A 236 6.10 -15.01 13.82
CA GLY A 236 5.76 -13.92 14.73
C GLY A 236 4.76 -14.38 15.79
N ASP A 237 4.69 -13.63 16.89
CA ASP A 237 3.72 -13.86 17.97
C ASP A 237 2.44 -13.02 17.76
N SER A 238 2.41 -12.19 16.72
CA SER A 238 1.27 -11.35 16.31
C SER A 238 1.35 -10.98 14.82
N VAL A 239 0.20 -10.57 14.25
CA VAL A 239 0.14 -10.02 12.88
C VAL A 239 1.12 -8.85 12.71
N GLY A 240 1.24 -7.99 13.72
CA GLY A 240 2.19 -6.87 13.70
C GLY A 240 3.65 -7.31 13.66
N GLU A 241 4.03 -8.38 14.36
CA GLU A 241 5.40 -8.91 14.28
C GLU A 241 5.72 -9.56 12.94
N VAL A 242 4.78 -10.31 12.38
CA VAL A 242 4.93 -10.89 11.05
C VAL A 242 5.10 -9.79 10.01
N LEU A 243 4.29 -8.74 10.06
CA LEU A 243 4.41 -7.59 9.17
C LEU A 243 5.75 -6.86 9.35
N ARG A 244 6.23 -6.70 10.59
CA ARG A 244 7.56 -6.15 10.89
C ARG A 244 8.67 -7.01 10.27
N GLY A 245 8.56 -8.34 10.32
CA GLY A 245 9.48 -9.25 9.64
C GLY A 245 9.48 -9.07 8.12
N TYR A 246 8.31 -8.89 7.52
CA TYR A 246 8.19 -8.61 6.10
C TYR A 246 8.78 -7.24 5.71
N THR A 247 8.47 -6.18 6.46
CA THR A 247 9.02 -4.84 6.21
C THR A 247 10.51 -4.72 6.56
N TYR A 248 11.03 -5.57 7.46
CA TYR A 248 12.47 -5.72 7.65
C TYR A 248 13.16 -6.20 6.36
N LEU A 249 12.54 -7.10 5.62
CA LEU A 249 13.05 -7.56 4.32
C LEU A 249 12.89 -6.48 3.25
N THR A 250 11.69 -5.93 3.08
CA THR A 250 11.30 -5.13 1.92
C THR A 250 11.42 -3.63 2.12
N GLY A 251 11.64 -3.18 3.35
CA GLY A 251 11.68 -1.77 3.74
C GLY A 251 10.32 -1.24 4.20
N THR A 252 10.33 -0.11 4.90
CA THR A 252 9.18 0.64 5.36
C THR A 252 8.91 1.86 4.48
N CYS A 253 7.76 2.50 4.63
CA CYS A 253 7.45 3.78 3.98
C CYS A 253 8.25 4.90 4.66
N PRO A 254 9.05 5.69 3.93
CA PRO A 254 9.71 6.86 4.50
C PRO A 254 8.69 7.87 5.02
N LEU A 255 8.98 8.52 6.14
CA LEU A 255 8.14 9.59 6.69
C LEU A 255 7.84 10.63 5.59
N PRO A 256 6.56 10.86 5.22
CA PRO A 256 6.21 11.72 4.09
C PRO A 256 6.34 13.21 4.44
N GLN A 257 6.28 14.07 3.43
CA GLN A 257 6.06 15.50 3.67
C GLN A 257 4.67 15.70 4.33
N LYS A 258 4.59 16.56 5.32
CA LYS A 258 3.38 16.73 6.14
C LYS A 258 2.17 17.19 5.33
N TRP A 259 2.36 18.02 4.28
CA TRP A 259 1.28 18.49 3.40
C TRP A 259 0.61 17.36 2.61
N THR A 260 1.32 16.24 2.36
CA THR A 260 0.74 15.09 1.64
C THR A 260 -0.36 14.38 2.44
N LEU A 261 -0.45 14.65 3.73
CA LEU A 261 -1.50 14.15 4.61
C LEU A 261 -2.77 15.01 4.57
N GLY A 262 -2.73 16.17 3.91
CA GLY A 262 -3.89 17.01 3.67
C GLY A 262 -4.88 16.41 2.68
N TYR A 263 -5.83 17.21 2.24
CA TYR A 263 -6.82 16.84 1.23
C TYR A 263 -6.31 17.14 -0.18
N HIS A 264 -6.54 16.22 -1.10
CA HIS A 264 -6.17 16.29 -2.51
C HIS A 264 -7.42 16.35 -3.38
N GLN A 265 -7.48 17.34 -4.28
CA GLN A 265 -8.51 17.44 -5.30
C GLN A 265 -7.94 17.10 -6.67
N SER A 266 -8.66 16.28 -7.41
CA SER A 266 -8.26 15.77 -8.72
C SER A 266 -9.50 15.55 -9.61
N ARG A 267 -9.34 15.71 -10.91
CA ARG A 267 -10.28 15.25 -11.92
C ARG A 267 -9.59 15.12 -13.27
N TRP A 268 -9.81 14.05 -13.98
CA TRP A 268 -9.60 14.01 -15.42
C TRP A 268 -10.64 14.90 -16.09
N GLY A 269 -10.20 16.06 -16.60
CA GLY A 269 -11.07 17.09 -17.14
C GLY A 269 -10.90 18.48 -16.52
N TYR A 270 -9.90 18.69 -15.65
CA TYR A 270 -9.36 20.03 -15.41
C TYR A 270 -8.34 20.34 -16.50
N VAL A 271 -8.82 20.87 -17.62
CA VAL A 271 -8.07 20.94 -18.89
C VAL A 271 -7.24 22.20 -19.01
N THR A 272 -7.73 23.32 -18.44
CA THR A 272 -7.14 24.66 -18.62
C THR A 272 -6.68 25.26 -17.30
N GLN A 273 -5.92 26.34 -17.41
CA GLN A 273 -5.54 27.14 -16.24
C GLN A 273 -6.77 27.65 -15.49
N GLU A 274 -7.83 28.07 -16.20
CA GLU A 274 -9.07 28.59 -15.63
C GLU A 274 -9.79 27.52 -14.81
N ASP A 275 -9.83 26.27 -15.28
CA ASP A 275 -10.43 25.15 -14.52
C ASP A 275 -9.72 25.01 -13.17
N MET A 276 -8.39 25.06 -13.17
CA MET A 276 -7.59 24.95 -11.95
C MET A 276 -7.76 26.14 -11.01
N GLU A 277 -7.85 27.37 -11.57
CA GLU A 277 -8.13 28.60 -10.81
C GLU A 277 -9.53 28.59 -10.18
N GLU A 278 -10.54 28.09 -10.91
CA GLU A 278 -11.90 27.91 -10.41
C GLU A 278 -11.93 26.96 -9.20
N VAL A 279 -11.30 25.80 -9.34
CA VAL A 279 -11.24 24.80 -8.25
C VAL A 279 -10.49 25.36 -7.03
N ALA A 280 -9.31 25.95 -7.25
CA ALA A 280 -8.51 26.52 -6.17
C ALA A 280 -9.28 27.63 -5.40
N SER A 281 -9.88 28.56 -6.13
CA SER A 281 -10.66 29.65 -5.51
C SER A 281 -11.92 29.14 -4.81
N SER A 282 -12.59 28.13 -5.38
CA SER A 282 -13.80 27.54 -4.81
C SER A 282 -13.50 26.77 -3.52
N MET A 283 -12.37 26.08 -3.40
CA MET A 283 -11.94 25.43 -2.14
C MET A 283 -11.87 26.47 -1.01
N ARG A 284 -11.20 27.61 -1.26
CA ARG A 284 -11.08 28.67 -0.26
C ARG A 284 -12.42 29.35 0.03
N LYS A 285 -13.24 29.61 -1.00
CA LYS A 285 -14.59 30.22 -0.88
C LYS A 285 -15.53 29.35 -0.03
N HIS A 286 -15.47 28.03 -0.18
CA HIS A 286 -16.31 27.08 0.56
C HIS A 286 -15.71 26.66 1.90
N ASP A 287 -14.58 27.25 2.31
CA ASP A 287 -13.87 26.94 3.56
C ASP A 287 -13.57 25.44 3.71
N ILE A 288 -13.15 24.82 2.60
CA ILE A 288 -12.72 23.42 2.55
C ILE A 288 -11.19 23.41 2.47
N PRO A 289 -10.48 22.92 3.51
CA PRO A 289 -9.04 22.78 3.47
C PRO A 289 -8.59 21.91 2.30
N CYS A 290 -7.51 22.32 1.62
CA CYS A 290 -6.96 21.56 0.50
C CYS A 290 -5.50 21.93 0.29
N ASP A 291 -4.64 20.94 0.27
CA ASP A 291 -3.19 21.09 0.05
C ASP A 291 -2.79 20.81 -1.39
N VAL A 292 -3.45 19.91 -2.10
CA VAL A 292 -2.97 19.38 -3.36
C VAL A 292 -4.01 19.52 -4.46
N LEU A 293 -3.55 20.04 -5.59
CA LEU A 293 -4.27 19.99 -6.85
C LEU A 293 -3.51 19.09 -7.83
N HIS A 294 -4.20 18.07 -8.35
CA HIS A 294 -3.65 17.17 -9.35
C HIS A 294 -3.95 17.68 -10.76
N PHE A 295 -2.94 17.61 -11.61
CA PHE A 295 -3.01 17.90 -13.04
C PHE A 295 -2.98 16.57 -13.80
N ASP A 296 -4.09 16.23 -14.42
CA ASP A 296 -4.25 15.03 -15.25
C ASP A 296 -3.65 15.24 -16.64
N ILE A 297 -3.71 14.25 -17.52
CA ILE A 297 -3.00 14.18 -18.82
C ILE A 297 -3.11 15.44 -19.70
N ASP A 298 -4.16 16.22 -19.54
CA ASP A 298 -4.45 17.40 -20.36
C ASP A 298 -3.50 18.58 -20.17
N TYR A 299 -2.66 18.61 -19.13
CA TYR A 299 -1.64 19.62 -18.98
C TYR A 299 -0.50 19.46 -19.99
N MET A 300 -0.27 18.23 -20.49
CA MET A 300 0.79 17.90 -21.42
C MET A 300 0.46 18.39 -22.85
N GLN A 301 1.49 18.78 -23.61
CA GLN A 301 1.33 19.09 -25.03
C GLN A 301 1.16 17.81 -25.84
N ASP A 302 -0.05 17.57 -26.37
CA ASP A 302 -0.41 16.37 -27.14
C ASP A 302 -0.04 15.05 -26.42
N TYR A 303 -0.23 15.03 -25.09
CA TYR A 303 0.08 13.93 -24.19
C TYR A 303 1.56 13.47 -24.21
N ARG A 304 2.47 14.34 -24.65
CA ARG A 304 3.92 14.11 -24.58
C ARG A 304 4.43 14.33 -23.16
N VAL A 305 5.01 13.33 -22.55
CA VAL A 305 5.59 13.42 -21.21
C VAL A 305 6.73 14.46 -21.16
N PHE A 306 6.93 15.10 -20.02
CA PHE A 306 7.89 16.19 -19.85
C PHE A 306 7.68 17.38 -20.81
N THR A 307 6.42 17.67 -21.13
CA THR A 307 6.00 18.87 -21.84
C THR A 307 4.90 19.59 -21.07
N TRP A 308 4.58 20.80 -21.48
CA TRP A 308 3.45 21.57 -20.95
C TRP A 308 2.69 22.22 -22.09
N ASN A 309 1.36 22.23 -22.03
CA ASN A 309 0.51 22.80 -23.06
C ASN A 309 0.41 24.32 -22.87
N GLU A 310 1.26 25.08 -23.59
CA GLU A 310 1.34 26.53 -23.47
C GLU A 310 0.04 27.23 -23.90
N GLY A 311 -0.75 26.61 -24.79
CA GLY A 311 -2.04 27.16 -25.22
C GLY A 311 -3.11 27.13 -24.16
N ARG A 312 -3.12 26.07 -23.35
CA ARG A 312 -4.06 25.88 -22.25
C ARG A 312 -3.65 26.60 -20.94
N TYR A 313 -2.36 26.98 -20.84
CA TYR A 313 -1.78 27.58 -19.63
C TYR A 313 -1.13 28.94 -19.89
N HIS A 314 -1.58 29.65 -20.95
CA HIS A 314 -1.19 31.03 -21.29
C HIS A 314 0.33 31.27 -21.37
N GLY A 315 1.09 30.32 -21.93
CA GLY A 315 2.53 30.32 -22.02
C GLY A 315 3.22 29.47 -20.94
N ASP A 316 4.30 29.99 -20.35
CA ASP A 316 5.01 29.23 -19.29
C ASP A 316 4.17 29.13 -18.01
N PRO A 317 3.82 27.92 -17.55
CA PRO A 317 2.99 27.69 -16.37
C PRO A 317 3.67 28.06 -15.05
N ALA A 318 4.98 28.34 -15.03
CA ALA A 318 5.72 28.57 -13.79
C ALA A 318 5.12 29.68 -12.91
N ALA A 319 4.70 30.80 -13.52
CA ALA A 319 4.07 31.90 -12.81
C ALA A 319 2.72 31.50 -12.20
N PHE A 320 1.93 30.71 -12.91
CA PHE A 320 0.67 30.17 -12.42
C PHE A 320 0.88 29.19 -11.27
N LEU A 321 1.82 28.24 -11.39
CA LEU A 321 2.13 27.29 -10.33
C LEU A 321 2.71 27.96 -9.10
N GLN A 322 3.48 29.05 -9.25
CA GLN A 322 3.94 29.88 -8.13
C GLN A 322 2.77 30.58 -7.43
N LYS A 323 1.77 31.08 -8.17
CA LYS A 323 0.54 31.64 -7.58
C LYS A 323 -0.21 30.59 -6.77
N LEU A 324 -0.43 29.38 -7.31
CA LEU A 324 -1.04 28.26 -6.58
C LEU A 324 -0.27 27.94 -5.31
N SER A 325 1.07 27.92 -5.38
CA SER A 325 1.92 27.67 -4.21
C SER A 325 1.82 28.77 -3.16
N ALA A 326 1.71 30.02 -3.57
CA ALA A 326 1.50 31.16 -2.65
C ALA A 326 0.12 31.08 -1.95
N ASP A 327 -0.89 30.55 -2.65
CA ASP A 327 -2.24 30.29 -2.11
C ASP A 327 -2.30 28.98 -1.29
N GLY A 328 -1.16 28.31 -1.05
CA GLY A 328 -0.99 27.11 -0.23
C GLY A 328 -1.15 25.77 -0.94
N PHE A 329 -1.41 25.77 -2.25
CA PHE A 329 -1.56 24.53 -3.01
C PHE A 329 -0.22 23.96 -3.48
N LYS A 330 -0.14 22.63 -3.54
CA LYS A 330 0.99 21.86 -4.05
C LYS A 330 0.59 21.17 -5.36
N PRO A 331 1.12 21.61 -6.50
CA PRO A 331 0.84 20.97 -7.79
C PRO A 331 1.45 19.57 -7.85
N VAL A 332 0.63 18.57 -8.20
CA VAL A 332 1.05 17.21 -8.51
C VAL A 332 0.61 16.89 -9.92
N VAL A 333 1.50 16.38 -10.75
CA VAL A 333 1.21 16.13 -12.17
C VAL A 333 1.31 14.64 -12.49
N ILE A 334 0.41 14.18 -13.37
CA ILE A 334 0.48 12.84 -13.96
C ILE A 334 1.67 12.76 -14.92
N ASN A 335 2.33 11.62 -14.95
CA ASN A 335 3.44 11.34 -15.85
C ASN A 335 3.45 9.84 -16.17
N ASP A 336 2.94 9.49 -17.35
CA ASP A 336 2.82 8.12 -17.83
C ASP A 336 4.14 7.61 -18.42
N PRO A 337 4.35 6.28 -18.55
CA PRO A 337 5.57 5.74 -19.14
C PRO A 337 5.63 5.83 -20.67
N GLY A 338 4.49 5.98 -21.35
CA GLY A 338 4.41 5.97 -22.81
C GLY A 338 5.00 7.22 -23.45
N VAL A 339 6.19 7.11 -24.06
CA VAL A 339 6.86 8.19 -24.78
C VAL A 339 6.39 8.22 -26.23
N LYS A 340 5.71 9.30 -26.64
CA LYS A 340 5.18 9.46 -28.01
C LYS A 340 6.26 9.21 -29.05
N LYS A 341 5.98 8.34 -30.03
CA LYS A 341 6.84 8.11 -31.20
C LYS A 341 6.71 9.28 -32.17
N GLU A 342 7.64 10.22 -32.10
CA GLU A 342 7.62 11.42 -32.93
C GLU A 342 9.05 11.95 -33.12
N GLU A 343 9.53 12.02 -34.38
CA GLU A 343 10.83 12.61 -34.70
C GLU A 343 10.83 14.13 -34.39
N GLY A 344 11.91 14.61 -33.78
CA GLY A 344 12.03 15.98 -33.29
C GLY A 344 11.48 16.18 -31.87
N TYR A 345 10.87 15.16 -31.26
CA TYR A 345 10.52 15.18 -29.86
C TYR A 345 11.73 14.68 -29.04
N ALA A 346 12.38 15.60 -28.33
CA ALA A 346 13.68 15.37 -27.71
C ALA A 346 13.74 14.15 -26.78
N VAL A 347 12.66 13.85 -26.04
CA VAL A 347 12.63 12.68 -25.14
C VAL A 347 12.61 11.36 -25.93
N TYR A 348 11.89 11.34 -27.06
CA TYR A 348 11.86 10.17 -27.94
C TYR A 348 13.19 10.00 -28.67
N ASP A 349 13.70 11.08 -29.29
CA ASP A 349 14.95 11.01 -30.06
C ASP A 349 16.13 10.58 -29.20
N GLU A 350 16.27 11.14 -27.98
CA GLU A 350 17.31 10.76 -27.01
C GLU A 350 17.14 9.31 -26.57
N GLY A 351 15.91 8.87 -26.27
CA GLY A 351 15.64 7.50 -25.88
C GLY A 351 15.94 6.47 -26.98
N VAL A 352 15.76 6.82 -28.26
CA VAL A 352 16.15 6.00 -29.41
C VAL A 352 17.67 5.96 -29.57
N GLU A 353 18.34 7.11 -29.53
CA GLU A 353 19.78 7.25 -29.70
C GLU A 353 20.54 6.44 -28.63
N GLU A 354 20.13 6.54 -27.36
CA GLU A 354 20.75 5.88 -26.23
C GLU A 354 20.24 4.43 -26.02
N GLY A 355 19.22 4.01 -26.78
CA GLY A 355 18.65 2.66 -26.68
C GLY A 355 17.86 2.40 -25.40
N TYR A 356 17.18 3.38 -24.86
CA TYR A 356 16.50 3.37 -23.56
C TYR A 356 15.08 2.76 -23.58
N PHE A 357 14.59 2.33 -24.73
CA PHE A 357 13.27 1.73 -24.86
C PHE A 357 13.31 0.20 -24.93
N ALA A 358 12.25 -0.44 -24.45
CA ALA A 358 12.00 -1.85 -24.64
C ALA A 358 12.01 -2.21 -26.14
N LYS A 359 12.42 -3.41 -26.47
CA LYS A 359 12.66 -3.84 -27.85
C LYS A 359 11.85 -5.07 -28.23
N THR A 360 11.54 -5.17 -29.52
CA THR A 360 11.04 -6.43 -30.07
C THR A 360 12.15 -7.51 -30.01
N PRO A 361 11.82 -8.81 -30.15
CA PRO A 361 12.84 -9.87 -30.27
C PRO A 361 13.83 -9.64 -31.42
N GLN A 362 13.43 -8.88 -32.45
CA GLN A 362 14.29 -8.53 -33.59
C GLN A 362 15.24 -7.35 -33.29
N GLY A 363 15.08 -6.70 -32.12
CA GLY A 363 15.93 -5.60 -31.66
C GLY A 363 15.44 -4.20 -32.05
N GLU A 364 14.28 -4.09 -32.66
CA GLU A 364 13.63 -2.79 -32.96
C GLU A 364 12.95 -2.23 -31.70
N VAL A 365 12.77 -0.90 -31.62
CA VAL A 365 11.99 -0.29 -30.53
C VAL A 365 10.57 -0.85 -30.54
N TYR A 366 10.11 -1.37 -29.41
CA TYR A 366 8.74 -1.85 -29.26
C TYR A 366 7.77 -0.64 -29.20
N ILE A 367 6.72 -0.68 -30.00
CA ILE A 367 5.72 0.38 -30.07
C ILE A 367 4.33 -0.20 -29.81
N ASN A 368 3.56 0.48 -28.96
CA ASN A 368 2.13 0.23 -28.76
C ASN A 368 1.42 1.59 -28.58
N ALA A 369 0.09 1.60 -28.55
CA ALA A 369 -0.66 2.83 -28.38
C ALA A 369 -1.02 3.08 -26.90
N VAL A 370 -0.87 4.33 -26.49
CA VAL A 370 -1.42 4.91 -25.26
C VAL A 370 -1.96 6.31 -25.56
N TRP A 371 -2.13 7.19 -24.58
CA TRP A 371 -2.75 8.51 -24.78
C TRP A 371 -2.16 9.33 -25.94
N PRO A 372 -0.84 9.43 -26.15
CA PRO A 372 -0.28 10.18 -27.29
C PRO A 372 -0.42 9.46 -28.65
N GLY A 373 -1.05 8.30 -28.74
CA GLY A 373 -1.04 7.39 -29.88
C GLY A 373 0.16 6.43 -29.81
N ASP A 374 0.84 6.19 -30.94
CA ASP A 374 2.04 5.34 -30.97
C ASP A 374 3.09 5.82 -29.97
N ALA A 375 3.50 4.96 -29.09
CA ALA A 375 4.45 5.26 -28.01
C ALA A 375 5.47 4.14 -27.79
N ALA A 376 6.68 4.54 -27.38
CA ALA A 376 7.72 3.64 -26.91
C ALA A 376 7.70 3.55 -25.37
N PHE A 377 8.12 2.43 -24.82
CA PHE A 377 8.11 2.15 -23.38
C PHE A 377 9.54 2.15 -22.84
N PRO A 378 9.90 3.03 -21.89
CA PRO A 378 11.23 3.01 -21.26
C PRO A 378 11.53 1.69 -20.60
N ASP A 379 12.75 1.19 -20.77
CA ASP A 379 13.25 -0.04 -20.13
C ASP A 379 13.74 0.26 -18.70
N PHE A 380 12.81 0.39 -17.76
CA PHE A 380 13.15 0.74 -16.36
C PHE A 380 13.97 -0.33 -15.63
N GLY A 381 14.13 -1.52 -16.17
CA GLY A 381 15.08 -2.52 -15.67
C GLY A 381 16.53 -2.09 -15.82
N ASN A 382 16.82 -1.23 -16.79
CA ASN A 382 18.14 -0.64 -17.02
C ASN A 382 18.41 0.54 -16.06
N PRO A 383 19.46 0.52 -15.23
CA PRO A 383 19.81 1.62 -14.33
C PRO A 383 20.03 2.96 -15.02
N ALA A 384 20.56 2.97 -16.25
CA ALA A 384 20.77 4.18 -17.02
C ALA A 384 19.44 4.86 -17.40
N VAL A 385 18.43 4.04 -17.74
CA VAL A 385 17.06 4.52 -18.03
C VAL A 385 16.41 5.10 -16.77
N ARG A 386 16.53 4.44 -15.62
CA ARG A 386 16.03 4.98 -14.34
C ARG A 386 16.66 6.32 -14.01
N LYS A 387 17.97 6.46 -14.21
CA LYS A 387 18.69 7.72 -13.99
C LYS A 387 18.20 8.80 -14.94
N TRP A 388 18.12 8.51 -16.24
CA TRP A 388 17.63 9.40 -17.28
C TRP A 388 16.21 9.89 -16.98
N TRP A 389 15.28 8.99 -16.67
CA TRP A 389 13.90 9.33 -16.32
C TRP A 389 13.81 10.21 -15.07
N GLY A 390 14.62 9.91 -14.05
CA GLY A 390 14.74 10.72 -12.86
C GLY A 390 15.28 12.13 -13.12
N GLU A 391 16.21 12.29 -14.05
CA GLU A 391 16.77 13.59 -14.45
C GLU A 391 15.75 14.43 -15.24
N LYS A 392 14.90 13.82 -16.05
CA LYS A 392 13.81 14.51 -16.78
C LYS A 392 12.79 15.17 -15.81
N GLN A 393 12.64 14.70 -14.59
CA GLN A 393 11.77 15.34 -13.59
C GLN A 393 12.17 16.80 -13.29
N LYS A 394 13.39 17.19 -13.59
CA LYS A 394 13.86 18.58 -13.44
C LYS A 394 12.98 19.57 -14.21
N PHE A 395 12.52 19.20 -15.40
CA PHE A 395 11.60 20.04 -16.19
C PHE A 395 10.33 20.42 -15.42
N LEU A 396 9.76 19.47 -14.69
CA LEU A 396 8.54 19.68 -13.90
C LEU A 396 8.83 20.46 -12.60
N LEU A 397 9.89 20.08 -11.90
CA LEU A 397 10.31 20.76 -10.67
C LEU A 397 10.64 22.24 -10.88
N ASP A 398 11.34 22.58 -11.97
CA ASP A 398 11.71 23.96 -12.30
C ASP A 398 10.48 24.86 -12.54
N LYS A 399 9.33 24.27 -12.88
CA LYS A 399 8.05 24.99 -13.03
C LYS A 399 7.27 25.13 -11.71
N GLY A 400 7.66 24.42 -10.66
CA GLY A 400 7.02 24.46 -9.34
C GLY A 400 6.16 23.25 -9.00
N VAL A 401 6.25 22.17 -9.77
CA VAL A 401 5.61 20.87 -9.42
C VAL A 401 6.23 20.32 -8.14
N ARG A 402 5.40 19.73 -7.28
CA ARG A 402 5.81 19.24 -5.95
C ARG A 402 5.68 17.72 -5.77
N GLY A 403 5.03 17.05 -6.70
CA GLY A 403 4.89 15.60 -6.69
C GLY A 403 4.56 15.05 -8.07
N ILE A 404 4.81 13.77 -8.25
CA ILE A 404 4.62 13.04 -9.51
C ILE A 404 3.58 11.94 -9.32
N TRP A 405 2.65 11.83 -10.26
CA TRP A 405 1.66 10.78 -10.32
C TRP A 405 1.97 9.87 -11.51
N ASN A 406 2.47 8.66 -11.22
CA ASN A 406 2.74 7.63 -12.21
C ASN A 406 1.47 6.82 -12.45
N ASP A 407 0.93 6.90 -13.66
CA ASP A 407 -0.23 6.15 -14.11
C ASP A 407 0.12 5.28 -15.32
N MET A 408 -0.77 4.40 -15.75
CA MET A 408 -0.62 3.53 -16.92
C MET A 408 0.63 2.62 -16.89
N ASN A 409 1.15 2.34 -15.72
CA ASN A 409 2.47 1.71 -15.51
C ASN A 409 2.42 0.24 -15.05
N GLU A 410 1.38 -0.50 -15.44
CA GLU A 410 1.29 -1.97 -15.30
C GLU A 410 2.35 -2.74 -16.14
N PRO A 411 2.72 -2.35 -17.38
CA PRO A 411 2.32 -1.25 -18.27
C PRO A 411 1.02 -1.50 -19.04
N ALA A 412 0.15 -0.49 -19.07
CA ALA A 412 -1.07 -0.51 -19.86
C ALA A 412 -0.83 -0.12 -21.33
N SER A 413 -1.66 -0.61 -22.24
CA SER A 413 -1.63 -0.28 -23.67
C SER A 413 -2.97 -0.57 -24.36
N PHE A 414 -3.31 0.24 -25.38
CA PHE A 414 -4.63 0.26 -26.00
C PHE A 414 -4.82 -0.77 -27.13
N HIS A 415 -3.72 -1.23 -27.74
CA HIS A 415 -3.76 -2.24 -28.79
C HIS A 415 -3.47 -3.66 -28.26
N GLY A 416 -3.97 -3.96 -27.06
CA GLY A 416 -3.74 -5.21 -26.35
C GLY A 416 -2.49 -5.16 -25.46
N PRO A 417 -2.32 -6.15 -24.57
CA PRO A 417 -1.20 -6.20 -23.64
C PRO A 417 0.15 -6.34 -24.37
N LEU A 418 1.22 -5.90 -23.72
CA LEU A 418 2.57 -6.11 -24.24
C LEU A 418 2.81 -7.63 -24.39
N PRO A 419 3.34 -8.09 -25.54
CA PRO A 419 3.73 -9.50 -25.72
C PRO A 419 4.78 -9.95 -24.69
N GLY A 420 4.70 -11.20 -24.27
CA GLY A 420 5.61 -11.76 -23.26
C GLY A 420 7.08 -11.78 -23.67
N ASP A 421 7.36 -11.81 -24.97
CA ASP A 421 8.70 -11.86 -25.58
C ASP A 421 9.31 -10.46 -25.87
N VAL A 422 8.65 -9.38 -25.49
CA VAL A 422 9.27 -8.04 -25.54
C VAL A 422 10.48 -8.03 -24.63
N VAL A 423 11.60 -7.56 -25.19
CA VAL A 423 12.93 -7.61 -24.57
C VAL A 423 13.13 -6.40 -23.68
N PHE A 424 13.50 -6.69 -22.44
CA PHE A 424 13.89 -5.75 -21.41
C PHE A 424 15.31 -6.07 -20.90
N THR A 425 15.82 -5.21 -20.06
CA THR A 425 17.05 -5.39 -19.30
C THR A 425 16.72 -5.58 -17.83
N ASP A 426 17.43 -6.43 -17.13
CA ASP A 426 17.45 -6.52 -15.69
C ASP A 426 18.87 -6.24 -15.19
N GLU A 427 19.11 -5.02 -14.72
CA GLU A 427 20.45 -4.46 -14.46
C GLU A 427 21.36 -4.54 -15.69
N ASP A 428 22.20 -5.56 -15.82
CA ASP A 428 23.09 -5.84 -16.96
C ASP A 428 22.68 -7.07 -17.79
N ARG A 429 21.60 -7.77 -17.36
CA ARG A 429 21.11 -9.01 -17.99
C ARG A 429 19.93 -8.72 -18.92
N LYS A 430 19.93 -9.32 -20.10
CA LYS A 430 18.74 -9.32 -20.96
C LYS A 430 17.68 -10.27 -20.38
N THR A 431 16.45 -9.81 -20.41
CA THR A 431 15.26 -10.56 -19.99
C THR A 431 14.06 -10.21 -20.87
N ASP A 432 12.90 -10.70 -20.52
CA ASP A 432 11.66 -10.48 -21.25
C ASP A 432 10.57 -9.80 -20.39
N HIS A 433 9.46 -9.51 -21.03
CA HIS A 433 8.31 -8.87 -20.38
C HIS A 433 7.67 -9.78 -19.31
N LEU A 434 7.71 -11.10 -19.46
CA LEU A 434 7.12 -12.00 -18.47
C LEU A 434 7.78 -11.86 -17.09
N GLU A 435 9.07 -11.61 -17.05
CA GLU A 435 9.81 -11.37 -15.81
C GLU A 435 9.65 -9.91 -15.32
N MET A 436 9.56 -8.95 -16.24
CA MET A 436 9.61 -7.52 -15.90
C MET A 436 8.24 -6.87 -15.67
N HIS A 437 7.16 -7.51 -16.07
CA HIS A 437 5.82 -6.94 -16.02
C HIS A 437 5.42 -6.41 -14.63
N ASN A 438 5.45 -7.27 -13.63
CA ASN A 438 5.00 -6.91 -12.28
C ASN A 438 5.88 -5.86 -11.57
N VAL A 439 7.11 -5.66 -12.06
CA VAL A 439 8.07 -4.71 -11.48
C VAL A 439 8.25 -3.43 -12.30
N TYR A 440 7.61 -3.32 -13.44
CA TYR A 440 7.72 -2.16 -14.31
C TYR A 440 7.34 -0.86 -13.59
N GLY A 441 6.14 -0.82 -13.00
CA GLY A 441 5.67 0.32 -12.23
C GLY A 441 6.48 0.60 -10.96
N HIS A 442 6.95 -0.45 -10.28
CA HIS A 442 7.86 -0.34 -9.15
C HIS A 442 9.18 0.37 -9.53
N LEU A 443 9.80 -0.02 -10.64
CA LEU A 443 11.06 0.57 -11.12
C LEU A 443 10.87 1.99 -11.67
N MET A 444 9.73 2.29 -12.28
CA MET A 444 9.34 3.65 -12.65
C MET A 444 9.18 4.56 -11.43
N ALA A 445 8.49 4.07 -10.39
CA ALA A 445 8.34 4.80 -9.13
C ALA A 445 9.70 5.05 -8.45
N LYS A 446 10.59 4.05 -8.43
CA LYS A 446 11.96 4.19 -7.97
C LYS A 446 12.72 5.25 -8.74
N ALA A 447 12.63 5.26 -10.07
CA ALA A 447 13.28 6.26 -10.92
C ALA A 447 12.81 7.69 -10.61
N ALA A 448 11.51 7.89 -10.47
CA ALA A 448 10.91 9.17 -10.10
C ALA A 448 11.35 9.61 -8.70
N TYR A 449 11.23 8.73 -7.70
CA TYR A 449 11.61 9.01 -6.31
C TYR A 449 13.08 9.41 -6.16
N GLU A 450 14.00 8.61 -6.72
CA GLU A 450 15.43 8.88 -6.65
C GLU A 450 15.81 10.15 -7.42
N GLY A 451 15.14 10.41 -8.55
CA GLY A 451 15.31 11.63 -9.32
C GLY A 451 14.92 12.87 -8.52
N LEU A 452 13.70 12.91 -7.99
CA LEU A 452 13.19 14.00 -7.15
C LEU A 452 14.09 14.24 -5.93
N LYS A 453 14.47 13.17 -5.23
CA LYS A 453 15.37 13.28 -4.07
C LYS A 453 16.71 13.94 -4.39
N ARG A 454 17.31 13.58 -5.54
CA ARG A 454 18.58 14.18 -5.98
C ARG A 454 18.44 15.65 -6.40
N LEU A 455 17.31 15.99 -7.06
CA LEU A 455 17.11 17.30 -7.67
C LEU A 455 16.71 18.39 -6.65
N ASP A 456 15.93 18.03 -5.64
CA ASP A 456 15.32 18.99 -4.73
C ASP A 456 15.74 18.79 -3.24
N GLY A 457 16.24 17.60 -2.89
CA GLY A 457 16.69 17.26 -1.52
C GLY A 457 15.56 17.05 -0.51
N ARG A 458 14.30 17.26 -0.90
CA ARG A 458 13.13 17.04 -0.06
C ARG A 458 12.71 15.56 -0.07
N ARG A 459 11.79 15.19 0.83
CA ARG A 459 11.12 13.87 0.79
C ARG A 459 10.24 13.84 -0.45
N PRO A 460 10.51 12.97 -1.44
CA PRO A 460 9.71 12.94 -2.66
C PRO A 460 8.26 12.53 -2.38
N PHE A 461 7.33 13.09 -3.13
CA PHE A 461 5.97 12.59 -3.22
C PHE A 461 5.75 12.01 -4.61
N VAL A 462 5.66 10.69 -4.66
CA VAL A 462 5.32 9.91 -5.84
C VAL A 462 4.07 9.11 -5.51
N ILE A 463 3.04 9.22 -6.35
CA ILE A 463 1.87 8.35 -6.31
C ILE A 463 1.91 7.43 -7.52
N THR A 464 1.62 6.14 -7.37
CA THR A 464 1.72 5.15 -8.44
C THR A 464 0.51 4.23 -8.48
N ARG A 465 0.05 3.87 -9.68
CA ARG A 465 -1.04 2.90 -9.87
C ARG A 465 -0.52 1.47 -9.72
N ALA A 466 0.50 1.10 -10.45
CA ALA A 466 1.09 -0.22 -10.38
C ALA A 466 2.21 -0.32 -9.34
N CYS A 467 2.20 -1.40 -8.57
CA CYS A 467 3.17 -1.68 -7.51
C CYS A 467 3.62 -3.14 -7.52
N TYR A 468 4.78 -3.37 -6.93
CA TYR A 468 5.29 -4.66 -6.50
C TYR A 468 5.71 -4.58 -5.02
N ALA A 469 6.02 -5.72 -4.41
CA ALA A 469 6.59 -5.75 -3.05
C ALA A 469 7.81 -4.81 -2.94
N GLY A 470 7.89 -4.00 -1.89
CA GLY A 470 8.95 -3.02 -1.70
C GLY A 470 8.70 -1.64 -2.31
N SER A 471 7.59 -1.43 -3.05
CA SER A 471 7.24 -0.13 -3.64
C SER A 471 6.97 0.95 -2.59
N GLN A 472 6.60 0.59 -1.37
CA GLN A 472 6.39 1.51 -0.24
C GLN A 472 7.60 2.40 0.06
N LYS A 473 8.80 1.97 -0.30
CA LYS A 473 10.04 2.77 -0.17
C LYS A 473 10.05 4.01 -1.07
N TYR A 474 9.27 3.98 -2.16
CA TYR A 474 9.36 4.96 -3.23
C TYR A 474 8.06 5.69 -3.51
N ALA A 475 6.92 5.09 -3.20
CA ALA A 475 5.64 5.64 -3.62
C ALA A 475 4.49 5.39 -2.64
N THR A 476 3.54 6.30 -2.70
CA THR A 476 2.15 6.18 -2.28
C THR A 476 1.36 5.52 -3.39
N ALA A 477 0.23 4.85 -3.08
CA ALA A 477 -0.60 4.23 -4.10
C ALA A 477 -2.10 4.52 -3.88
N TRP A 478 -2.89 4.35 -4.95
CA TRP A 478 -4.35 4.30 -4.85
C TRP A 478 -4.86 3.01 -5.48
N THR A 479 -6.12 2.69 -5.26
CA THR A 479 -6.71 1.41 -5.70
C THR A 479 -7.04 1.35 -7.20
N GLY A 480 -6.57 2.32 -7.99
CA GLY A 480 -6.86 2.42 -9.43
C GLY A 480 -8.27 2.92 -9.71
N ASP A 481 -8.80 2.58 -10.88
CA ASP A 481 -10.04 3.10 -11.45
C ASP A 481 -11.27 2.41 -10.84
N ASN A 482 -11.64 2.82 -9.64
CA ASN A 482 -12.84 2.35 -8.98
C ASN A 482 -14.09 3.03 -9.56
N THR A 483 -15.27 2.48 -9.31
CA THR A 483 -16.54 2.99 -9.84
C THR A 483 -17.38 3.63 -8.73
N SER A 484 -18.15 4.67 -9.06
CA SER A 484 -19.08 5.36 -8.16
C SER A 484 -20.28 4.46 -7.81
N MET A 485 -20.04 3.47 -6.94
CA MET A 485 -21.05 2.50 -6.49
C MET A 485 -20.80 2.04 -5.06
N TRP A 486 -21.87 1.65 -4.38
CA TRP A 486 -21.83 1.21 -2.97
C TRP A 486 -20.94 -0.01 -2.76
N ALA A 487 -20.93 -0.97 -3.69
CA ALA A 487 -20.06 -2.14 -3.61
C ALA A 487 -18.57 -1.78 -3.55
N HIS A 488 -18.16 -0.72 -4.27
CA HIS A 488 -16.78 -0.24 -4.22
C HIS A 488 -16.45 0.51 -2.93
N LEU A 489 -17.41 1.23 -2.34
CA LEU A 489 -17.25 1.82 -1.01
C LEU A 489 -17.10 0.71 0.06
N GLN A 490 -17.92 -0.35 -0.02
CA GLN A 490 -17.81 -1.51 0.87
C GLN A 490 -16.45 -2.20 0.74
N MET A 491 -15.99 -2.41 -0.48
CA MET A 491 -14.72 -3.07 -0.77
C MET A 491 -13.50 -2.22 -0.39
N ALA A 492 -13.62 -0.89 -0.40
CA ALA A 492 -12.52 0.02 -0.11
C ALA A 492 -11.85 -0.26 1.26
N ILE A 493 -12.63 -0.58 2.28
CA ILE A 493 -12.12 -0.82 3.63
C ILE A 493 -11.22 -2.06 3.70
N PRO A 494 -11.68 -3.28 3.34
CA PRO A 494 -10.83 -4.46 3.34
C PRO A 494 -9.66 -4.36 2.35
N GLN A 495 -9.83 -3.66 1.25
CA GLN A 495 -8.78 -3.45 0.24
C GLN A 495 -7.64 -2.59 0.80
N LEU A 496 -7.94 -1.44 1.40
CA LEU A 496 -6.95 -0.56 2.03
C LEU A 496 -6.28 -1.22 3.25
N CYS A 497 -7.04 -1.96 4.05
CA CYS A 497 -6.51 -2.72 5.18
C CYS A 497 -5.52 -3.81 4.73
N ASN A 498 -5.84 -4.58 3.69
CA ASN A 498 -4.93 -5.60 3.15
C ASN A 498 -3.70 -5.00 2.47
N LEU A 499 -3.81 -3.84 1.81
CA LEU A 499 -2.66 -3.09 1.32
C LEU A 499 -1.72 -2.71 2.47
N GLY A 500 -2.26 -2.18 3.57
CA GLY A 500 -1.50 -1.89 4.78
C GLY A 500 -0.81 -3.13 5.35
N LEU A 501 -1.54 -4.26 5.45
CA LEU A 501 -0.98 -5.56 5.87
C LEU A 501 0.02 -6.17 4.88
N SER A 502 0.12 -5.60 3.68
CA SER A 502 1.09 -5.99 2.66
C SER A 502 2.28 -5.01 2.57
N GLY A 503 2.48 -4.16 3.59
CA GLY A 503 3.57 -3.20 3.66
C GLY A 503 3.37 -1.93 2.85
N MET A 504 2.17 -1.70 2.29
CA MET A 504 1.81 -0.45 1.59
C MET A 504 0.90 0.41 2.49
N PRO A 505 1.44 1.16 3.45
CA PRO A 505 0.66 1.87 4.45
C PRO A 505 0.08 3.20 3.94
N PHE A 506 0.71 3.84 2.95
CA PHE A 506 0.28 5.12 2.40
C PHE A 506 -0.58 4.90 1.16
N VAL A 507 -1.85 4.59 1.38
CA VAL A 507 -2.81 4.22 0.33
C VAL A 507 -4.15 4.92 0.50
N GLY A 508 -4.91 5.02 -0.60
CA GLY A 508 -6.26 5.54 -0.62
C GLY A 508 -7.06 5.03 -1.81
N THR A 509 -8.33 5.38 -1.86
CA THR A 509 -9.20 5.18 -3.03
C THR A 509 -9.49 6.53 -3.68
N ASP A 510 -10.01 6.53 -4.89
CA ASP A 510 -10.65 7.71 -5.44
C ASP A 510 -11.98 7.93 -4.71
N VAL A 511 -12.02 8.98 -3.88
CA VAL A 511 -13.20 9.31 -3.07
C VAL A 511 -14.35 9.75 -3.97
N GLY A 512 -15.48 9.08 -3.84
CA GLY A 512 -16.65 9.27 -4.69
C GLY A 512 -16.71 8.30 -5.87
N GLY A 513 -15.61 7.61 -6.20
CA GLY A 513 -15.44 6.74 -7.34
C GLY A 513 -14.93 7.49 -8.58
N PHE A 514 -14.05 6.85 -9.34
CA PHE A 514 -13.49 7.41 -10.58
C PHE A 514 -14.48 7.31 -11.74
N GLY A 515 -14.96 6.10 -12.04
CA GLY A 515 -15.92 5.84 -13.10
C GLY A 515 -17.37 6.06 -12.67
N ALA A 516 -18.25 6.38 -13.63
CA ALA A 516 -19.66 6.66 -13.45
C ALA A 516 -20.00 7.90 -12.60
N ASP A 517 -21.29 8.22 -12.48
CA ASP A 517 -21.78 9.38 -11.73
C ASP A 517 -22.07 9.04 -10.27
N THR A 518 -21.39 9.67 -9.34
CA THR A 518 -21.67 9.50 -7.93
C THR A 518 -22.98 10.23 -7.51
N THR A 519 -23.60 9.74 -6.46
CA THR A 519 -24.79 10.36 -5.86
C THR A 519 -24.41 11.23 -4.66
N PRO A 520 -25.26 12.18 -4.24
CA PRO A 520 -25.02 13.00 -3.04
C PRO A 520 -24.79 12.16 -1.77
N GLU A 521 -25.60 11.11 -1.57
CA GLU A 521 -25.46 10.21 -0.41
C GLU A 521 -24.16 9.42 -0.46
N LEU A 522 -23.83 8.83 -1.61
CA LEU A 522 -22.60 8.06 -1.78
C LEU A 522 -21.37 8.95 -1.55
N MET A 523 -21.36 10.18 -2.07
CA MET A 523 -20.27 11.13 -1.85
C MET A 523 -20.14 11.47 -0.35
N ALA A 524 -21.23 11.75 0.34
CA ALA A 524 -21.22 12.03 1.77
C ALA A 524 -20.69 10.86 2.60
N ARG A 525 -21.01 9.61 2.23
CA ARG A 525 -20.51 8.42 2.93
C ARG A 525 -19.07 8.11 2.53
N TRP A 526 -18.66 8.33 1.26
CA TRP A 526 -17.28 8.07 0.84
C TRP A 526 -16.29 9.04 1.49
N VAL A 527 -16.63 10.31 1.64
CA VAL A 527 -15.74 11.25 2.35
C VAL A 527 -15.52 10.87 3.81
N GLN A 528 -16.49 10.19 4.45
CA GLN A 528 -16.39 9.67 5.81
C GLN A 528 -15.38 8.51 5.92
N VAL A 529 -15.15 7.76 4.86
CA VAL A 529 -14.07 6.76 4.77
C VAL A 529 -12.76 7.45 4.35
N GLY A 530 -12.83 8.29 3.33
CA GLY A 530 -11.68 8.99 2.75
C GLY A 530 -10.90 9.83 3.74
N CYS A 531 -11.56 10.50 4.70
CA CYS A 531 -10.87 11.32 5.69
C CYS A 531 -9.97 10.52 6.65
N PHE A 532 -10.18 9.21 6.78
CA PHE A 532 -9.34 8.30 7.55
C PHE A 532 -8.31 7.55 6.70
N SER A 533 -8.51 7.50 5.38
CA SER A 533 -7.56 6.86 4.48
C SER A 533 -6.21 7.60 4.53
N PRO A 534 -5.07 6.90 4.57
CA PRO A 534 -3.77 7.55 4.59
C PRO A 534 -3.58 8.56 3.45
N LEU A 535 -3.89 8.19 2.20
CA LEU A 535 -4.04 9.10 1.08
C LEU A 535 -5.51 9.54 0.96
N PHE A 536 -5.78 10.83 1.02
CA PHE A 536 -7.11 11.40 0.93
C PHE A 536 -7.28 12.22 -0.35
N ARG A 537 -7.68 11.57 -1.44
CA ARG A 537 -7.85 12.17 -2.76
C ARG A 537 -9.25 11.96 -3.30
N ASN A 538 -9.93 13.05 -3.70
CA ASN A 538 -11.10 13.01 -4.55
C ASN A 538 -10.64 13.03 -6.02
N HIS A 539 -11.07 12.06 -6.82
CA HIS A 539 -10.74 11.98 -8.24
C HIS A 539 -11.89 11.36 -9.03
N SER A 540 -12.12 11.85 -10.25
CA SER A 540 -13.19 11.36 -11.14
C SER A 540 -12.80 11.46 -12.61
N ALA A 541 -13.40 10.59 -13.44
CA ALA A 541 -13.15 10.51 -14.88
C ALA A 541 -13.78 11.66 -15.67
N ALA A 542 -13.22 11.94 -16.84
CA ALA A 542 -13.84 12.80 -17.85
C ALA A 542 -15.20 12.22 -18.28
N GLY A 543 -16.14 13.11 -18.58
CA GLY A 543 -17.49 12.73 -19.00
C GLY A 543 -18.43 12.30 -17.88
N THR A 544 -17.94 12.10 -16.66
CA THR A 544 -18.78 11.84 -15.47
C THR A 544 -19.21 13.15 -14.80
N ARG A 545 -20.17 13.04 -13.85
CA ARG A 545 -20.57 14.17 -13.00
C ARG A 545 -19.35 14.75 -12.27
N ARG A 546 -19.24 16.08 -12.23
CA ARG A 546 -18.23 16.76 -11.40
C ARG A 546 -18.43 16.42 -9.92
N GLN A 547 -17.33 16.15 -9.21
CA GLN A 547 -17.33 15.64 -7.84
C GLN A 547 -16.76 16.61 -6.82
N GLU A 548 -16.53 17.86 -7.18
CA GLU A 548 -16.17 18.86 -6.19
C GLU A 548 -17.29 18.96 -5.14
N PRO A 549 -16.97 19.10 -3.85
CA PRO A 549 -17.96 19.01 -2.77
C PRO A 549 -19.22 19.87 -2.94
N TRP A 550 -19.09 21.07 -3.51
CA TRP A 550 -20.20 22.02 -3.73
C TRP A 550 -21.15 21.65 -4.87
N GLN A 551 -20.83 20.62 -5.67
CA GLN A 551 -21.71 20.16 -6.77
C GLN A 551 -22.94 19.37 -6.29
N PHE A 552 -22.97 18.99 -5.01
CA PHE A 552 -23.99 18.09 -4.44
C PHE A 552 -25.00 18.83 -3.52
N GLY A 553 -24.95 20.16 -3.51
CA GLY A 553 -25.80 20.97 -2.64
C GLY A 553 -25.17 21.24 -1.27
N GLU A 554 -25.84 22.11 -0.48
CA GLU A 554 -25.29 22.67 0.74
C GLU A 554 -25.06 21.61 1.83
N GLU A 555 -26.03 20.70 2.02
CA GLU A 555 -25.93 19.61 3.01
C GLU A 555 -24.67 18.76 2.81
N VAL A 556 -24.43 18.29 1.58
CA VAL A 556 -23.25 17.47 1.28
C VAL A 556 -21.96 18.29 1.38
N THR A 557 -21.99 19.57 0.99
CA THR A 557 -20.86 20.49 1.15
C THR A 557 -20.48 20.65 2.62
N ASP A 558 -21.47 20.78 3.51
CA ASP A 558 -21.25 20.93 4.96
C ASP A 558 -20.69 19.63 5.56
N ILE A 559 -21.23 18.48 5.17
CA ILE A 559 -20.71 17.16 5.57
C ILE A 559 -19.27 17.01 5.09
N TYR A 560 -19.00 17.31 3.84
CA TYR A 560 -17.66 17.20 3.26
C TYR A 560 -16.67 18.10 4.02
N ARG A 561 -17.02 19.37 4.24
CA ARG A 561 -16.22 20.31 5.02
C ARG A 561 -15.95 19.81 6.45
N LYS A 562 -16.95 19.24 7.11
CA LYS A 562 -16.84 18.66 8.46
C LYS A 562 -15.74 17.59 8.50
N TYR A 563 -15.75 16.64 7.56
CA TYR A 563 -14.79 15.52 7.54
C TYR A 563 -13.42 15.92 7.04
N VAL A 564 -13.32 16.85 6.08
CA VAL A 564 -12.02 17.41 5.70
C VAL A 564 -11.39 18.16 6.88
N LYS A 565 -12.17 18.99 7.59
CA LYS A 565 -11.66 19.68 8.79
C LYS A 565 -11.29 18.70 9.92
N LEU A 566 -12.02 17.61 10.09
CA LEU A 566 -11.63 16.53 11.01
C LEU A 566 -10.28 15.93 10.63
N ARG A 567 -10.04 15.65 9.35
CA ARG A 567 -8.74 15.19 8.84
C ARG A 567 -7.62 16.16 9.21
N TYR A 568 -7.81 17.45 8.96
CA TYR A 568 -6.81 18.47 9.28
C TYR A 568 -6.56 18.59 10.78
N ARG A 569 -7.62 18.47 11.59
CA ARG A 569 -7.49 18.44 13.05
C ARG A 569 -6.57 17.31 13.53
N TRP A 570 -6.58 16.18 12.88
CA TRP A 570 -5.83 14.98 13.25
C TRP A 570 -4.48 14.80 12.52
N ILE A 571 -4.04 15.77 11.74
CA ILE A 571 -2.74 15.70 11.05
C ILE A 571 -1.58 15.44 12.03
N PRO A 572 -1.49 16.05 13.23
CA PRO A 572 -0.44 15.73 14.18
C PRO A 572 -0.43 14.24 14.58
N TYR A 573 -1.60 13.68 14.87
CA TYR A 573 -1.76 12.25 15.18
C TYR A 573 -1.39 11.35 14.00
N LEU A 574 -1.85 11.68 12.81
CA LEU A 574 -1.52 10.93 11.59
C LEU A 574 -0.01 10.95 11.31
N TYR A 575 0.63 12.08 11.55
CA TYR A 575 2.06 12.20 11.35
C TYR A 575 2.87 11.36 12.34
N ASP A 576 2.40 11.25 13.59
CA ASP A 576 2.94 10.31 14.58
C ASP A 576 2.81 8.86 14.12
N LEU A 577 1.67 8.50 13.50
CA LEU A 577 1.47 7.15 12.95
C LEU A 577 2.42 6.84 11.77
N PHE A 578 2.72 7.81 10.91
CA PHE A 578 3.72 7.64 9.86
C PHE A 578 5.14 7.53 10.42
N TYR A 579 5.44 8.21 11.51
CA TYR A 579 6.70 8.05 12.23
C TYR A 579 6.81 6.67 12.91
N GLU A 580 5.71 6.15 13.47
CA GLU A 580 5.61 4.78 13.97
C GLU A 580 5.86 3.77 12.84
N GLU A 581 5.20 3.98 11.68
CA GLU A 581 5.29 3.10 10.51
C GLU A 581 6.73 2.99 9.99
N GLU A 582 7.44 4.11 9.75
CA GLU A 582 8.83 4.09 9.26
C GLU A 582 9.75 3.24 10.16
N ARG A 583 9.43 3.11 11.44
CA ARG A 583 10.22 2.40 12.44
C ARG A 583 9.78 0.96 12.68
N THR A 584 8.52 0.66 12.43
CA THR A 584 7.92 -0.62 12.85
C THR A 584 7.21 -1.37 11.73
N GLY A 585 6.90 -0.71 10.61
CA GLY A 585 6.05 -1.24 9.55
C GLY A 585 4.56 -1.33 9.89
N ALA A 586 4.13 -0.80 11.05
CA ALA A 586 2.72 -0.82 11.45
C ALA A 586 1.90 0.15 10.58
N PRO A 587 0.85 -0.30 9.88
CA PRO A 587 0.09 0.56 8.98
C PRO A 587 -0.70 1.64 9.73
N ILE A 588 -1.07 2.71 9.04
CA ILE A 588 -1.86 3.81 9.59
C ILE A 588 -3.31 3.37 9.77
N MET A 589 -3.93 2.86 8.71
CA MET A 589 -5.27 2.26 8.71
C MET A 589 -5.11 0.74 8.93
N ARG A 590 -5.68 0.21 10.01
CA ARG A 590 -5.47 -1.16 10.48
C ARG A 590 -6.79 -1.91 10.56
N PRO A 591 -6.90 -3.15 10.07
CA PRO A 591 -8.07 -3.97 10.38
C PRO A 591 -8.12 -4.31 11.87
N LEU A 592 -9.30 -4.61 12.41
CA LEU A 592 -9.44 -4.91 13.85
C LEU A 592 -8.55 -6.08 14.28
N VAL A 593 -8.37 -7.08 13.42
CA VAL A 593 -7.51 -8.24 13.68
C VAL A 593 -6.07 -7.87 14.02
N PHE A 594 -5.56 -6.73 13.56
CA PHE A 594 -4.19 -6.29 13.86
C PHE A 594 -3.92 -6.10 15.37
N HIS A 595 -4.96 -5.78 16.14
CA HIS A 595 -4.88 -5.57 17.59
C HIS A 595 -5.69 -6.57 18.40
N TYR A 596 -6.63 -7.27 17.77
CA TYR A 596 -7.61 -8.15 18.45
C TYR A 596 -7.69 -9.53 17.79
N GLU A 597 -6.53 -10.14 17.56
CA GLU A 597 -6.37 -11.43 16.85
C GLU A 597 -7.13 -12.59 17.48
N LYS A 598 -7.40 -12.52 18.79
CA LYS A 598 -8.10 -13.56 19.56
C LYS A 598 -9.62 -13.43 19.49
N GLU A 599 -10.13 -12.35 18.94
CA GLU A 599 -11.55 -12.06 18.83
C GLU A 599 -12.04 -12.44 17.43
N GLU A 600 -12.90 -13.45 17.33
CA GLU A 600 -13.42 -13.96 16.06
C GLU A 600 -14.08 -12.87 15.21
N ALA A 601 -14.87 -11.98 15.84
CA ALA A 601 -15.49 -10.85 15.16
C ALA A 601 -14.46 -9.90 14.53
N ALA A 602 -13.30 -9.71 15.15
CA ALA A 602 -12.23 -8.87 14.62
C ALA A 602 -11.51 -9.50 13.42
N ARG A 603 -11.43 -10.85 13.37
CA ARG A 603 -10.78 -11.57 12.27
C ARG A 603 -11.50 -11.42 10.94
N VAL A 604 -12.82 -11.24 10.97
CA VAL A 604 -13.68 -11.21 9.78
C VAL A 604 -14.37 -9.87 9.56
N CYS A 605 -14.00 -8.83 10.29
CA CYS A 605 -14.62 -7.51 10.20
C CYS A 605 -14.21 -6.79 8.89
N ASN A 606 -15.20 -6.45 8.06
CA ASN A 606 -14.97 -5.84 6.75
C ASN A 606 -15.29 -4.34 6.67
N ASP A 607 -16.00 -3.79 7.65
CA ASP A 607 -16.60 -2.47 7.58
C ASP A 607 -16.26 -1.57 8.77
N GLU A 608 -15.29 -2.00 9.58
CA GLU A 608 -14.68 -1.23 10.67
C GLU A 608 -13.16 -1.36 10.63
N PHE A 609 -12.48 -0.33 11.06
CA PHE A 609 -11.03 -0.31 11.10
C PHE A 609 -10.50 0.59 12.21
N MET A 610 -9.25 0.37 12.59
CA MET A 610 -8.51 1.23 13.50
C MET A 610 -7.69 2.26 12.72
N LEU A 611 -7.62 3.48 13.22
CA LEU A 611 -6.61 4.48 12.84
C LEU A 611 -5.53 4.47 13.92
N GLY A 612 -4.39 3.89 13.60
CA GLY A 612 -3.39 3.53 14.62
C GLY A 612 -3.93 2.52 15.62
N SER A 613 -3.56 2.69 16.90
CA SER A 613 -3.98 1.81 18.00
C SER A 613 -5.10 2.39 18.86
N ARG A 614 -5.60 3.61 18.57
CA ARG A 614 -6.40 4.41 19.50
C ARG A 614 -7.80 4.73 19.02
N ILE A 615 -8.03 4.84 17.72
CA ILE A 615 -9.29 5.29 17.15
C ILE A 615 -9.89 4.17 16.30
N LEU A 616 -11.16 3.85 16.52
CA LEU A 616 -11.95 2.94 15.71
C LEU A 616 -12.97 3.75 14.92
N ALA A 617 -13.01 3.55 13.61
CA ALA A 617 -14.01 4.11 12.72
C ALA A 617 -14.94 3.00 12.19
N ALA A 618 -16.24 3.27 12.25
CA ALA A 618 -17.29 2.37 11.81
C ALA A 618 -18.21 3.08 10.81
N PRO A 619 -17.76 3.36 9.57
CA PRO A 619 -18.53 4.12 8.59
C PRO A 619 -19.75 3.34 8.10
N VAL A 620 -20.78 4.07 7.64
CA VAL A 620 -21.93 3.49 6.95
C VAL A 620 -21.57 3.28 5.50
N VAL A 621 -21.69 2.04 5.02
CA VAL A 621 -21.33 1.62 3.67
C VAL A 621 -22.52 1.03 2.90
N GLU A 622 -23.74 1.24 3.38
CA GLU A 622 -24.97 0.77 2.76
C GLU A 622 -25.90 1.95 2.42
N GLN A 623 -26.48 1.90 1.23
CA GLN A 623 -27.39 2.93 0.74
C GLN A 623 -28.64 3.07 1.63
N GLY A 624 -28.99 4.30 1.97
CA GLY A 624 -30.21 4.61 2.75
C GLY A 624 -30.12 4.25 4.24
N ALA A 625 -28.99 3.69 4.68
CA ALA A 625 -28.84 3.33 6.09
C ALA A 625 -28.57 4.58 6.96
N VAL A 626 -29.39 4.71 8.02
CA VAL A 626 -29.26 5.77 9.03
C VAL A 626 -28.88 5.22 10.40
N ARG A 627 -28.53 3.96 10.45
CA ARG A 627 -28.01 3.24 11.63
C ARG A 627 -27.19 2.04 11.13
N ARG A 628 -26.28 1.57 11.97
CA ARG A 628 -25.50 0.37 11.69
C ARG A 628 -25.23 -0.45 12.94
N MET A 629 -24.94 -1.72 12.75
CA MET A 629 -24.35 -2.56 13.78
C MET A 629 -22.88 -2.17 13.96
N VAL A 630 -22.40 -2.01 15.17
CA VAL A 630 -21.01 -1.72 15.52
C VAL A 630 -20.47 -2.82 16.42
N TYR A 631 -19.27 -3.25 16.17
CA TYR A 631 -18.49 -4.12 17.06
C TYR A 631 -17.40 -3.31 17.76
N LEU A 632 -17.47 -3.18 19.07
CA LEU A 632 -16.34 -2.66 19.86
C LEU A 632 -15.57 -3.84 20.45
N PRO A 633 -14.28 -4.00 20.12
CA PRO A 633 -13.42 -5.02 20.72
C PRO A 633 -13.21 -4.79 22.23
N GLN A 634 -12.59 -5.77 22.89
CA GLN A 634 -12.27 -5.71 24.32
C GLN A 634 -11.57 -4.40 24.70
N GLY A 635 -12.09 -3.72 25.69
CA GLY A 635 -11.57 -2.46 26.20
C GLY A 635 -12.67 -1.47 26.60
N VAL A 636 -12.24 -0.31 27.01
CA VAL A 636 -13.11 0.82 27.31
C VAL A 636 -12.97 1.86 26.20
N TRP A 637 -14.09 2.31 25.66
CA TRP A 637 -14.17 3.21 24.53
C TRP A 637 -15.03 4.43 24.86
N TYR A 638 -14.76 5.53 24.19
CA TYR A 638 -15.57 6.75 24.21
C TYR A 638 -16.10 7.01 22.81
N ASP A 639 -17.42 7.18 22.66
CA ASP A 639 -18.00 7.70 21.43
C ASP A 639 -17.45 9.12 21.21
N TYR A 640 -16.82 9.36 20.07
CA TYR A 640 -16.16 10.64 19.76
C TYR A 640 -17.14 11.82 19.76
N TRP A 641 -18.38 11.59 19.31
CA TRP A 641 -19.37 12.64 19.17
C TRP A 641 -20.14 12.95 20.45
N THR A 642 -20.49 11.91 21.21
CA THR A 642 -21.34 12.04 22.41
C THR A 642 -20.56 12.00 23.72
N GLN A 643 -19.31 11.54 23.67
CA GLN A 643 -18.46 11.28 24.84
C GLN A 643 -19.02 10.17 25.78
N GLU A 644 -19.98 9.40 25.29
CA GLU A 644 -20.50 8.24 26.03
C GLU A 644 -19.40 7.17 26.20
N LYS A 645 -19.27 6.65 27.41
CA LYS A 645 -18.33 5.59 27.76
C LYS A 645 -18.97 4.22 27.54
N ILE A 646 -18.35 3.38 26.73
CA ILE A 646 -18.83 2.05 26.34
C ILE A 646 -17.74 1.01 26.65
N THR A 647 -18.14 -0.17 27.16
CA THR A 647 -17.20 -1.27 27.45
C THR A 647 -17.44 -2.42 26.48
N GLY A 648 -16.39 -2.81 25.75
CA GLY A 648 -16.38 -4.00 24.89
C GLY A 648 -15.80 -5.23 25.59
N PRO A 649 -15.90 -6.44 24.98
CA PRO A 649 -16.44 -6.65 23.64
C PRO A 649 -17.97 -6.54 23.60
N LEU A 650 -18.49 -5.82 22.60
CA LEU A 650 -19.93 -5.56 22.51
C LEU A 650 -20.38 -5.31 21.06
N TRP A 651 -21.49 -5.94 20.66
CA TRP A 651 -22.26 -5.57 19.48
C TRP A 651 -23.45 -4.71 19.87
N PHE A 652 -23.65 -3.59 19.17
CA PHE A 652 -24.81 -2.71 19.40
C PHE A 652 -25.17 -1.94 18.14
N VAL A 653 -26.40 -1.43 18.09
CA VAL A 653 -26.87 -0.58 17.01
C VAL A 653 -26.56 0.88 17.36
N ARG A 654 -25.88 1.57 16.42
CA ARG A 654 -25.60 3.01 16.52
C ARG A 654 -26.39 3.78 15.48
N GLU A 655 -27.11 4.81 15.89
CA GLU A 655 -27.71 5.79 14.97
C GLU A 655 -26.60 6.55 14.24
N ALA A 656 -26.69 6.59 12.92
CA ALA A 656 -25.70 7.21 12.05
C ALA A 656 -26.39 7.98 10.91
N PRO A 657 -27.00 9.13 11.19
CA PRO A 657 -27.54 10.00 10.16
C PRO A 657 -26.47 10.37 9.13
N LEU A 658 -26.85 10.93 7.99
CA LEU A 658 -25.96 11.12 6.84
C LEU A 658 -24.67 11.88 7.21
N ASP A 659 -24.74 12.82 8.13
CA ASP A 659 -23.60 13.62 8.60
C ASP A 659 -22.76 12.95 9.69
N CYS A 660 -23.08 11.72 10.11
CA CYS A 660 -22.42 11.03 11.21
C CYS A 660 -21.76 9.71 10.76
N CYS A 661 -20.46 9.64 10.83
CA CYS A 661 -19.71 8.41 10.88
C CYS A 661 -19.44 8.05 12.35
N PRO A 662 -19.86 6.90 12.87
CA PRO A 662 -19.50 6.45 14.20
C PRO A 662 -17.99 6.32 14.37
N ILE A 663 -17.45 6.93 15.42
CA ILE A 663 -16.04 6.96 15.76
C ILE A 663 -15.92 6.69 17.26
N TYR A 664 -15.00 5.82 17.64
CA TYR A 664 -14.75 5.49 19.04
C TYR A 664 -13.26 5.66 19.36
N VAL A 665 -12.99 6.24 20.51
CA VAL A 665 -11.63 6.47 20.99
C VAL A 665 -11.40 5.65 22.25
N LYS A 666 -10.29 4.91 22.27
CA LYS A 666 -9.94 4.04 23.40
C LYS A 666 -9.62 4.86 24.65
N ALA A 667 -10.05 4.40 25.82
CA ALA A 667 -9.68 5.01 27.09
C ALA A 667 -8.14 5.06 27.27
N GLY A 668 -7.64 6.10 27.93
CA GLY A 668 -6.20 6.34 28.07
C GLY A 668 -5.55 6.91 26.80
N THR A 669 -6.33 7.40 25.85
CA THR A 669 -5.81 8.06 24.65
C THR A 669 -5.44 9.51 24.94
N ILE A 670 -4.24 9.89 24.50
CA ILE A 670 -3.78 11.28 24.35
C ILE A 670 -3.70 11.53 22.86
N LEU A 671 -4.61 12.33 22.32
CA LEU A 671 -4.73 12.59 20.89
C LEU A 671 -4.13 13.97 20.56
N PRO A 672 -2.95 14.02 19.89
CA PRO A 672 -2.42 15.28 19.39
C PRO A 672 -3.31 15.82 18.28
N VAL A 673 -3.72 17.08 18.40
CA VAL A 673 -4.61 17.73 17.45
C VAL A 673 -4.13 19.15 17.14
N MET A 674 -4.67 19.73 16.07
CA MET A 674 -4.46 21.14 15.72
C MET A 674 -5.79 21.81 15.36
N GLU A 675 -5.85 23.13 15.44
CA GLU A 675 -6.96 23.84 14.82
C GLU A 675 -6.84 23.72 13.30
N PRO A 676 -7.95 23.34 12.61
CA PRO A 676 -7.95 23.21 11.16
C PRO A 676 -7.49 24.49 10.47
N GLN A 677 -6.64 24.35 9.49
CA GLN A 677 -6.10 25.41 8.63
C GLN A 677 -6.59 25.19 7.20
N SER A 678 -6.49 26.20 6.33
CA SER A 678 -6.87 26.08 4.93
C SER A 678 -5.92 25.13 4.14
N TYR A 679 -4.67 25.01 4.62
CA TYR A 679 -3.65 24.08 4.15
C TYR A 679 -2.62 23.86 5.27
N VAL A 680 -1.87 22.78 5.19
CA VAL A 680 -0.84 22.45 6.18
C VAL A 680 0.27 23.50 6.17
N GLY A 681 0.50 24.13 7.35
CA GLY A 681 1.53 25.17 7.51
C GLY A 681 1.06 26.57 7.11
N GLU A 682 -0.25 26.81 6.93
CA GLU A 682 -0.79 28.17 6.78
C GLU A 682 -0.41 29.08 7.96
N LYS A 683 -0.45 28.51 9.16
CA LYS A 683 -0.06 29.19 10.40
C LYS A 683 0.94 28.33 11.18
N PRO A 684 1.93 28.96 11.82
CA PRO A 684 2.81 28.26 12.75
C PRO A 684 2.01 27.57 13.86
N LEU A 685 2.47 26.41 14.30
CA LEU A 685 1.91 25.71 15.45
C LEU A 685 2.74 26.08 16.69
N ASP A 686 2.37 27.16 17.37
CA ASP A 686 3.08 27.63 18.57
C ASP A 686 2.76 26.77 19.80
N ALA A 687 1.61 26.09 19.80
CA ALA A 687 1.17 25.20 20.86
C ALA A 687 0.78 23.82 20.33
N LEU A 688 1.17 22.77 21.04
CA LEU A 688 0.63 21.44 20.89
C LEU A 688 -0.68 21.32 21.67
N LEU A 689 -1.72 20.84 21.02
CA LEU A 689 -3.03 20.59 21.63
C LEU A 689 -3.23 19.08 21.83
N LEU A 690 -3.60 18.67 23.04
CA LEU A 690 -3.83 17.26 23.39
C LEU A 690 -5.28 17.05 23.83
N GLU A 691 -6.06 16.29 23.08
CA GLU A 691 -7.38 15.81 23.55
C GLU A 691 -7.18 14.50 24.32
N VAL A 692 -7.73 14.43 25.50
CA VAL A 692 -7.49 13.36 26.46
C VAL A 692 -8.77 12.61 26.76
N TYR A 693 -8.73 11.29 26.59
CA TYR A 693 -9.79 10.38 26.92
C TYR A 693 -9.41 9.67 28.23
N PRO A 694 -10.16 9.86 29.34
CA PRO A 694 -9.77 9.37 30.64
C PRO A 694 -9.50 7.86 30.68
N GLY A 695 -8.48 7.46 31.42
CA GLY A 695 -7.94 6.10 31.53
C GLY A 695 -6.41 6.15 31.61
N GLU A 696 -5.77 5.06 32.00
CA GLU A 696 -4.32 4.98 32.00
C GLU A 696 -3.77 4.77 30.58
N GLY A 697 -2.72 5.54 30.23
CA GLY A 697 -2.10 5.41 28.92
C GLY A 697 -0.94 6.36 28.69
N SER A 698 -0.30 6.20 27.53
CA SER A 698 0.79 7.06 27.09
C SER A 698 0.76 7.27 25.58
N TRP A 699 1.45 8.31 25.13
CA TRP A 699 1.61 8.62 23.72
C TRP A 699 2.96 9.30 23.46
N ASP A 700 3.62 8.87 22.38
CA ASP A 700 4.83 9.52 21.87
C ASP A 700 4.45 10.44 20.72
N HIS A 701 4.73 11.72 20.86
CA HIS A 701 4.48 12.72 19.82
C HIS A 701 5.79 13.15 19.16
N TYR A 702 5.75 13.23 17.83
CA TYR A 702 6.90 13.55 17.00
C TYR A 702 6.73 14.89 16.27
N LEU A 703 7.80 15.68 16.20
CA LEU A 703 7.84 16.98 15.52
C LEU A 703 9.15 17.19 14.77
N ASP A 704 9.06 17.54 13.50
CA ASP A 704 10.15 18.00 12.65
C ASP A 704 9.71 19.13 11.70
N ASN A 705 10.51 19.48 10.69
CA ASN A 705 10.13 20.48 9.70
C ASN A 705 9.03 20.03 8.72
N GLY A 706 8.74 18.72 8.64
CA GLY A 706 7.72 18.15 7.76
C GLY A 706 8.06 18.12 6.28
N GLU A 707 9.30 18.36 5.86
CA GLU A 707 9.67 18.52 4.45
C GLU A 707 10.87 17.68 3.99
N ASP A 708 11.96 17.64 4.75
CA ASP A 708 13.22 17.05 4.32
C ASP A 708 13.69 15.89 5.23
N PHE A 709 14.87 15.36 4.93
CA PHE A 709 15.45 14.23 5.66
C PHE A 709 16.32 14.62 6.87
N ALA A 710 16.35 15.89 7.27
CA ALA A 710 17.19 16.36 8.39
C ALA A 710 16.85 15.65 9.72
N TYR A 711 15.64 15.11 9.85
CA TYR A 711 15.25 14.30 11.01
C TYR A 711 16.13 13.04 11.18
N ARG A 712 16.63 12.45 10.09
CA ARG A 712 17.55 11.29 10.14
C ARG A 712 18.93 11.66 10.73
N GLU A 713 19.23 12.95 10.79
CA GLU A 713 20.41 13.53 11.43
C GLU A 713 20.13 14.04 12.85
N GLY A 714 18.97 13.69 13.42
CA GLY A 714 18.56 14.08 14.77
C GLY A 714 17.85 15.43 14.86
N ARG A 715 17.51 16.09 13.74
CA ARG A 715 16.79 17.37 13.73
C ARG A 715 15.27 17.19 13.88
N TYR A 716 14.85 16.63 15.01
CA TYR A 716 13.46 16.47 15.39
C TYR A 716 13.30 16.65 16.90
N HIS A 717 12.05 16.83 17.35
CA HIS A 717 11.66 16.70 18.75
C HIS A 717 10.81 15.45 18.94
N GLN A 718 10.96 14.82 20.07
CA GLN A 718 10.08 13.75 20.53
C GLN A 718 9.66 14.04 21.96
N TYR A 719 8.35 13.95 22.18
CA TYR A 719 7.70 14.15 23.49
C TYR A 719 7.09 12.82 23.89
N HIS A 720 7.19 12.50 25.18
CA HIS A 720 6.46 11.40 25.79
C HIS A 720 5.41 11.95 26.75
N PHE A 721 4.15 11.56 26.56
CA PHE A 721 3.04 11.96 27.40
C PHE A 721 2.46 10.75 28.12
N THR A 722 2.04 10.95 29.38
CA THR A 722 1.28 9.95 30.16
C THR A 722 -0.02 10.57 30.66
N VAL A 723 -1.08 9.77 30.67
CA VAL A 723 -2.36 10.12 31.26
C VAL A 723 -2.73 9.13 32.35
N ARG A 724 -3.27 9.64 33.46
CA ARG A 724 -3.80 8.85 34.58
C ARG A 724 -5.30 8.66 34.47
N GLU A 725 -5.86 7.76 35.28
CA GLU A 725 -7.32 7.48 35.31
C GLU A 725 -8.18 8.73 35.48
N ASP A 726 -7.71 9.73 36.24
CA ASP A 726 -8.40 11.00 36.47
C ASP A 726 -8.27 12.02 35.30
N GLY A 727 -7.62 11.62 34.21
CA GLY A 727 -7.42 12.45 33.02
C GLY A 727 -6.30 13.48 33.15
N ARG A 728 -5.52 13.48 34.23
CA ARG A 728 -4.34 14.36 34.33
C ARG A 728 -3.22 13.89 33.42
N VAL A 729 -2.66 14.82 32.64
CA VAL A 729 -1.56 14.60 31.71
C VAL A 729 -0.28 15.19 32.27
N SER A 730 0.81 14.46 32.13
CA SER A 730 2.18 14.96 32.28
C SER A 730 3.01 14.55 31.05
N GLY A 731 4.05 15.33 30.74
CA GLY A 731 4.91 15.05 29.60
C GLY A 731 6.37 15.27 29.93
N GLU A 732 7.23 14.79 29.05
CA GLU A 732 8.67 15.05 29.04
C GLU A 732 9.18 15.15 27.61
N VAL A 733 10.26 15.89 27.41
CA VAL A 733 10.98 15.94 26.13
C VAL A 733 11.99 14.80 26.11
N VAL A 734 11.78 13.83 25.26
CA VAL A 734 12.66 12.65 25.09
C VAL A 734 13.84 12.98 24.17
N HIS A 735 13.58 13.76 23.11
CA HIS A 735 14.61 14.22 22.20
C HIS A 735 14.34 15.68 21.78
N ALA A 736 15.41 16.50 21.79
CA ALA A 736 15.35 17.92 21.47
C ALA A 736 16.39 18.29 20.41
N GLY A 737 16.01 18.22 19.12
CA GLY A 737 16.92 18.50 18.00
C GLY A 737 16.33 19.40 16.91
N TYR A 738 15.04 19.76 17.00
CA TYR A 738 14.39 20.67 16.05
C TYR A 738 14.41 22.11 16.53
N ASP A 739 14.73 23.05 15.64
CA ASP A 739 14.95 24.47 15.98
C ASP A 739 13.67 25.24 16.35
N LYS A 740 12.49 24.68 16.03
CA LYS A 740 11.18 25.31 16.29
C LYS A 740 10.28 24.39 17.10
N PRO A 741 10.59 24.11 18.37
CA PRO A 741 9.73 23.34 19.26
C PRO A 741 8.44 24.12 19.58
N TYR A 742 7.45 23.42 20.14
CA TYR A 742 6.28 24.10 20.69
C TYR A 742 6.69 24.98 21.90
N GLY A 743 6.13 26.21 21.94
CA GLY A 743 6.29 27.09 23.09
C GLY A 743 5.38 26.72 24.26
N ARG A 744 4.28 25.98 24.00
CA ARG A 744 3.31 25.54 25.03
C ARG A 744 2.73 24.17 24.66
N ILE A 745 2.36 23.42 25.67
CA ILE A 745 1.55 22.19 25.51
C ILE A 745 0.28 22.35 26.34
N LEU A 746 -0.85 22.16 25.70
CA LEU A 746 -2.17 22.32 26.29
C LEU A 746 -2.95 21.02 26.20
N ALA A 747 -3.61 20.61 27.26
CA ALA A 747 -4.50 19.45 27.27
C ALA A 747 -5.91 19.83 27.70
N ARG A 748 -6.89 19.12 27.14
CA ARG A 748 -8.27 19.15 27.64
C ARG A 748 -8.85 17.74 27.67
N SER A 749 -9.70 17.43 28.62
CA SER A 749 -10.49 16.20 28.55
C SER A 749 -11.48 16.32 27.37
N ALA A 750 -11.65 15.22 26.64
CA ALA A 750 -12.61 15.15 25.55
C ALA A 750 -14.00 15.59 26.02
N GLY A 751 -14.70 16.37 25.19
CA GLY A 751 -15.98 16.97 25.53
C GLY A 751 -15.94 18.20 26.45
N GLN A 752 -14.76 18.61 26.94
CA GLN A 752 -14.60 19.87 27.70
C GLN A 752 -14.06 20.98 26.77
N GLU A 753 -14.43 22.24 27.11
CA GLU A 753 -13.96 23.39 26.31
C GLU A 753 -12.62 23.95 26.77
N ALA A 754 -12.32 23.86 28.07
CA ALA A 754 -11.19 24.55 28.65
C ALA A 754 -9.86 23.78 28.44
N TRP A 755 -8.90 24.43 27.81
CA TRP A 755 -7.52 24.01 27.71
C TRP A 755 -6.73 24.35 28.98
N LYS A 756 -5.86 23.45 29.43
CA LYS A 756 -5.00 23.62 30.61
C LYS A 756 -3.55 23.35 30.19
N ASP A 757 -2.61 24.10 30.77
CA ASP A 757 -1.19 23.86 30.57
C ASP A 757 -0.79 22.47 31.10
N VAL A 758 0.04 21.75 30.32
CA VAL A 758 0.62 20.47 30.70
C VAL A 758 2.00 20.73 31.28
N ASP A 759 2.26 20.14 32.43
CA ASP A 759 3.61 20.12 33.00
C ASP A 759 4.50 19.19 32.13
N CYS A 760 5.43 19.83 31.40
CA CYS A 760 6.34 19.14 30.49
C CYS A 760 7.73 19.79 30.59
N PRO A 761 8.59 19.31 31.51
CA PRO A 761 9.95 19.80 31.66
C PRO A 761 10.76 19.73 30.36
N GLY A 762 11.49 20.80 30.06
CA GLY A 762 12.33 20.89 28.84
C GLY A 762 11.72 21.69 27.69
N ILE A 763 10.51 22.24 27.86
CA ILE A 763 9.97 23.21 26.90
C ILE A 763 10.64 24.56 27.14
N PRO A 764 11.09 25.27 26.07
CA PRO A 764 11.57 26.65 26.21
C PRO A 764 10.44 27.53 26.73
N GLY A 765 10.63 28.20 27.90
CA GLY A 765 9.70 29.14 28.49
C GLY A 765 9.57 30.45 27.72
#